data_10b6f38fa7a6d9641929dd43625da8fd
#
_entry.id   10b6f38fa7a6d9641929dd43625da8fd
#
_cell.length_a   1.000
_cell.length_b   1.000
_cell.length_c   1.000
_cell.angle_alpha   90.00
_cell.angle_beta   90.00
_cell.angle_gamma   90.00
#
_symmetry.space_group_name_H-M   'P 1'
#
loop_
_entity.id
_entity.type
_entity.pdbx_description
1 polymer ?
#
loop_
_entity_poly.entity_id
_entity_poly.type
_entity_poly.pdbx_seq_one_letter_code
_entity_poly.pdbx_strand_id
1 'polypeptide(L)'
;MDTTLDPRWQAALDHSRYLTNLFFARPELIAELAATWEQPLSEQLLLAPLNQEFPDDEAVRSTLRRLRQRAMAHIELRDLCGLAPLAEVVESMTLLADVTTNFALDHYHRQLVDLYGEPLDKQGRPQRLMVVGMGKLGGRELNVSSDVDYIFIYPEDGDTAGPKKSIENFDFFNRLGKRVIQALGDVTADGQVFRVDMRLRPNGDSGPLVCSLDALENYFITQGREWERYAWIKARIMNSGANAEGETQAGWIDALQRSARPFIFRKYLDFGAINAMRDLHAQIRREVARKDMADHVKLGPGGIREIEFMAQVFQLIRGGRDPALQIRPTLSVLALLAERKLIPAETEQELREAYVFLRRLEHRLQYVEDKQTHMLPEAPDEREKIGRSMGFPDWQAMLVVLNQHRDIVSRHFEEVFSDPEAGEHPLTGLWLGQIDEDNAIEGFGNLGFRRPREAIARLADLRASSRYQQLPATNRSRLDAVGPRLIEAAGATGDPDTTLARGLAFLEGIARRGAYLALLQQYPMALRRVADMMCASHWAADYLNHYPLLLDELLDPRLYEMATDWTGFRENLRANLALHAGDTEREMDILREMHHAQVFRLLAQDLAGLQTIEHLSDHLTELADTLVQETVPLVWGTVKKRHCETPKFAVIGYGKMGGKELGYASDLDLVYLFDDDAMDAEENYTRLSQRLNSWLSSQTPAGILFETDLRLRPNGDSGLLAVSVDAFRDYQLKNAWPWEHQALTRARFCAGDPAVGRRFEEIRVEILRLPRDLAKLKEDVVAMR
;
A
#
# COMPACT_ATOMS: atom_id res chain seq x y z
N MET A 1 20.62 -45.82 30.70
CA MET A 1 20.22 -46.08 29.32
C MET A 1 21.30 -45.51 28.44
N ASP A 2 22.05 -46.36 27.74
CA ASP A 2 23.00 -45.90 26.70
C ASP A 2 22.19 -45.31 25.54
N THR A 3 21.93 -44.03 25.60
CA THR A 3 21.35 -43.30 24.49
C THR A 3 22.47 -43.02 23.49
N THR A 4 22.69 -43.96 22.56
CA THR A 4 23.61 -43.73 21.43
C THR A 4 23.12 -42.57 20.64
N LEU A 5 23.94 -41.49 20.53
CA LEU A 5 23.72 -40.34 19.66
C LEU A 5 23.46 -40.80 18.22
N ASP A 6 22.48 -40.22 17.55
CA ASP A 6 22.29 -40.44 16.11
C ASP A 6 23.57 -40.00 15.38
N PRO A 7 24.21 -40.90 14.58
CA PRO A 7 25.46 -40.56 13.88
C PRO A 7 25.35 -39.30 12.99
N ARG A 8 24.16 -38.97 12.53
CA ARG A 8 23.90 -37.78 11.72
C ARG A 8 24.10 -36.45 12.49
N TRP A 9 23.98 -36.49 13.82
CA TRP A 9 24.16 -35.31 14.68
C TRP A 9 25.63 -34.91 14.87
N GLN A 10 26.59 -35.76 14.51
CA GLN A 10 28.02 -35.50 14.74
C GLN A 10 28.45 -34.18 14.07
N ALA A 11 28.05 -33.96 12.84
CA ALA A 11 28.38 -32.72 12.12
C ALA A 11 27.78 -31.46 12.79
N ALA A 12 26.57 -31.56 13.35
CA ALA A 12 25.94 -30.49 14.09
C ALA A 12 26.65 -30.18 15.42
N LEU A 13 27.07 -31.23 16.14
CA LEU A 13 27.81 -31.09 17.39
C LEU A 13 29.22 -30.50 17.16
N ASP A 14 29.89 -30.92 16.09
CA ASP A 14 31.20 -30.37 15.71
C ASP A 14 31.12 -28.87 15.35
N HIS A 15 30.00 -28.44 14.83
CA HIS A 15 29.76 -27.03 14.46
C HIS A 15 29.34 -26.19 15.68
N SER A 16 28.31 -26.62 16.42
CA SER A 16 27.70 -25.86 17.51
C SER A 16 28.24 -26.22 18.89
N ARG A 17 29.03 -25.30 19.45
CA ARG A 17 29.46 -25.40 20.86
C ARG A 17 28.26 -25.28 21.81
N TYR A 18 27.27 -24.48 21.44
CA TYR A 18 26.04 -24.33 22.22
C TYR A 18 25.33 -25.67 22.37
N LEU A 19 25.09 -26.38 21.26
CA LEU A 19 24.41 -27.68 21.26
C LEU A 19 25.16 -28.72 22.06
N THR A 20 26.49 -28.79 21.87
CA THR A 20 27.36 -29.67 22.62
C THR A 20 27.30 -29.42 24.12
N ASN A 21 27.40 -28.17 24.54
CA ASN A 21 27.31 -27.78 25.95
C ASN A 21 25.90 -28.04 26.53
N LEU A 22 24.85 -27.82 25.75
CA LEU A 22 23.49 -28.11 26.17
C LEU A 22 23.25 -29.59 26.43
N PHE A 23 23.72 -30.45 25.55
CA PHE A 23 23.60 -31.92 25.73
C PHE A 23 24.44 -32.44 26.90
N PHE A 24 25.60 -31.83 27.15
CA PHE A 24 26.36 -32.12 28.33
C PHE A 24 25.65 -31.73 29.64
N ALA A 25 25.04 -30.56 29.66
CA ALA A 25 24.30 -30.04 30.83
C ALA A 25 22.93 -30.73 31.02
N ARG A 26 22.34 -31.22 29.93
CA ARG A 26 20.97 -31.79 29.91
C ARG A 26 20.91 -33.03 29.03
N PRO A 27 21.49 -34.14 29.46
CA PRO A 27 21.55 -35.39 28.66
C PRO A 27 20.16 -36.00 28.39
N GLU A 28 19.14 -35.68 29.18
CA GLU A 28 17.74 -36.07 28.94
C GLU A 28 17.17 -35.56 27.59
N LEU A 29 17.64 -34.42 27.13
CA LEU A 29 17.20 -33.86 25.84
C LEU A 29 17.55 -34.74 24.64
N ILE A 30 18.63 -35.54 24.74
CA ILE A 30 19.06 -36.44 23.67
C ILE A 30 17.94 -37.46 23.36
N ALA A 31 17.37 -38.08 24.41
CA ALA A 31 16.28 -39.03 24.24
C ALA A 31 14.99 -38.40 23.73
N GLU A 32 14.68 -37.21 24.23
CA GLU A 32 13.49 -36.45 23.80
C GLU A 32 13.58 -36.06 22.32
N LEU A 33 14.75 -35.54 21.89
CA LEU A 33 14.96 -35.11 20.51
C LEU A 33 15.06 -36.29 19.55
N ALA A 34 15.67 -37.38 19.94
CA ALA A 34 15.76 -38.59 19.11
C ALA A 34 14.41 -39.12 18.66
N ALA A 35 13.36 -38.89 19.45
CA ALA A 35 11.99 -39.28 19.11
C ALA A 35 11.26 -38.30 18.15
N THR A 36 11.72 -37.04 18.01
CA THR A 36 10.94 -36.00 17.35
C THR A 36 11.68 -35.22 16.26
N TRP A 37 13.02 -35.23 16.24
CA TRP A 37 13.82 -34.31 15.40
C TRP A 37 13.68 -34.49 13.89
N GLU A 38 13.23 -35.67 13.42
CA GLU A 38 13.00 -35.87 11.98
C GLU A 38 11.76 -35.17 11.45
N GLN A 39 10.84 -34.76 12.32
CA GLN A 39 9.64 -34.02 11.96
C GLN A 39 9.84 -32.51 12.22
N PRO A 40 9.23 -31.62 11.42
CA PRO A 40 9.24 -30.21 11.72
C PRO A 40 8.66 -29.87 13.09
N LEU A 41 9.16 -28.79 13.72
CA LEU A 41 8.66 -28.32 15.00
C LEU A 41 7.19 -27.91 14.88
N SER A 42 6.32 -28.51 15.69
CA SER A 42 4.89 -28.22 15.69
C SER A 42 4.46 -27.39 16.90
N GLU A 43 3.37 -26.64 16.76
CA GLU A 43 2.78 -25.87 17.84
C GLU A 43 2.40 -26.77 19.03
N GLN A 44 1.90 -27.98 18.78
CA GLN A 44 1.55 -28.95 19.83
C GLN A 44 2.76 -29.34 20.69
N LEU A 45 3.94 -29.52 20.07
CA LEU A 45 5.17 -29.81 20.79
C LEU A 45 5.63 -28.66 21.68
N LEU A 46 5.34 -27.42 21.28
CA LEU A 46 5.64 -26.21 22.06
C LEU A 46 4.63 -25.98 23.19
N LEU A 47 3.35 -26.23 22.96
CA LEU A 47 2.29 -26.03 23.95
C LEU A 47 2.26 -27.13 25.02
N ALA A 48 2.67 -28.35 24.72
CA ALA A 48 2.58 -29.48 25.64
C ALA A 48 3.20 -29.20 27.03
N PRO A 49 4.42 -28.64 27.17
CA PRO A 49 5.01 -28.31 28.46
C PRO A 49 4.34 -27.16 29.19
N LEU A 50 3.54 -26.32 28.48
CA LEU A 50 2.84 -25.14 29.02
C LEU A 50 1.45 -25.48 29.55
N ASN A 51 0.89 -26.62 29.16
CA ASN A 51 -0.44 -27.09 29.58
C ASN A 51 -0.40 -27.76 30.98
N GLN A 52 0.04 -27.00 31.99
CA GLN A 52 0.06 -27.44 33.38
C GLN A 52 -0.16 -26.27 34.32
N GLU A 53 -0.50 -26.55 35.59
CA GLU A 53 -0.51 -25.55 36.66
C GLU A 53 0.93 -25.27 37.12
N PHE A 54 1.23 -24.01 37.35
CA PHE A 54 2.55 -23.57 37.82
C PHE A 54 2.44 -23.11 39.26
N PRO A 55 3.30 -23.58 40.19
CA PRO A 55 3.26 -23.21 41.57
C PRO A 55 3.60 -21.73 41.83
N ASP A 56 4.46 -21.16 40.99
CA ASP A 56 4.95 -19.79 41.08
C ASP A 56 5.52 -19.28 39.76
N ASP A 57 5.88 -18.00 39.72
CA ASP A 57 6.45 -17.33 38.56
C ASP A 57 7.85 -17.89 38.18
N GLU A 58 8.60 -18.46 39.13
CA GLU A 58 9.93 -19.04 38.86
C GLU A 58 9.77 -20.32 38.05
N ALA A 59 8.80 -21.16 38.39
CA ALA A 59 8.46 -22.34 37.62
C ALA A 59 8.03 -22.01 36.19
N VAL A 60 7.24 -20.96 36.00
CA VAL A 60 6.86 -20.45 34.66
C VAL A 60 8.09 -20.04 33.86
N ARG A 61 8.96 -19.21 34.46
CA ARG A 61 10.16 -18.72 33.79
C ARG A 61 11.13 -19.84 33.44
N SER A 62 11.34 -20.80 34.33
CA SER A 62 12.20 -21.95 34.05
C SER A 62 11.64 -22.82 32.93
N THR A 63 10.33 -23.09 32.93
CA THR A 63 9.68 -23.88 31.86
C THR A 63 9.82 -23.21 30.51
N LEU A 64 9.60 -21.89 30.38
CA LEU A 64 9.78 -21.16 29.12
C LEU A 64 11.21 -21.25 28.60
N ARG A 65 12.23 -21.17 29.47
CA ARG A 65 13.64 -21.30 29.07
C ARG A 65 14.00 -22.67 28.61
N ARG A 66 13.53 -23.70 29.33
CA ARG A 66 13.71 -25.10 28.95
C ARG A 66 13.03 -25.42 27.63
N LEU A 67 11.85 -24.88 27.41
CA LEU A 67 11.14 -24.98 26.12
C LEU A 67 11.99 -24.39 24.99
N ARG A 68 12.57 -23.19 25.20
CA ARG A 68 13.47 -22.58 24.22
C ARG A 68 14.70 -23.44 23.94
N GLN A 69 15.36 -23.95 24.97
CA GLN A 69 16.53 -24.83 24.81
C GLN A 69 16.22 -26.06 23.96
N ARG A 70 15.07 -26.69 24.23
CA ARG A 70 14.59 -27.85 23.46
C ARG A 70 14.30 -27.49 22.01
N ALA A 71 13.56 -26.40 21.79
CA ALA A 71 13.20 -25.93 20.45
C ALA A 71 14.44 -25.51 19.64
N MET A 72 15.40 -24.81 20.26
CA MET A 72 16.66 -24.44 19.62
C MET A 72 17.47 -25.68 19.19
N ALA A 73 17.63 -26.62 20.09
CA ALA A 73 18.35 -27.88 19.75
C ALA A 73 17.68 -28.64 18.60
N HIS A 74 16.34 -28.69 18.60
CA HIS A 74 15.57 -29.32 17.53
C HIS A 74 15.79 -28.61 16.17
N ILE A 75 15.73 -27.28 16.14
CA ILE A 75 15.92 -26.46 14.94
C ILE A 75 17.35 -26.58 14.42
N GLU A 76 18.36 -26.47 15.32
CA GLU A 76 19.77 -26.59 14.96
C GLU A 76 20.12 -27.96 14.36
N LEU A 77 19.65 -29.04 14.98
CA LEU A 77 19.85 -30.38 14.44
C LEU A 77 19.28 -30.52 13.04
N ARG A 78 18.06 -30.11 12.83
CA ARG A 78 17.40 -30.22 11.53
C ARG A 78 18.07 -29.38 10.44
N ASP A 79 18.47 -28.14 10.76
CA ASP A 79 19.14 -27.26 9.82
C ASP A 79 20.56 -27.70 9.51
N LEU A 80 21.36 -28.07 10.53
CA LEU A 80 22.75 -28.51 10.36
C LEU A 80 22.86 -29.88 9.69
N CYS A 81 21.87 -30.75 9.91
CA CYS A 81 21.80 -32.07 9.24
C CYS A 81 21.12 -32.00 7.85
N GLY A 82 20.73 -30.80 7.37
CA GLY A 82 20.17 -30.60 6.03
C GLY A 82 18.71 -31.02 5.86
N LEU A 83 17.95 -31.24 6.93
CA LEU A 83 16.55 -31.64 6.90
C LEU A 83 15.61 -30.41 6.80
N ALA A 84 15.98 -29.25 7.35
CA ALA A 84 15.17 -28.05 7.37
C ALA A 84 15.67 -27.05 6.32
N PRO A 85 14.81 -26.65 5.36
CA PRO A 85 15.08 -25.48 4.53
C PRO A 85 14.98 -24.18 5.36
N LEU A 86 15.55 -23.09 4.86
CA LEU A 86 15.51 -21.77 5.54
C LEU A 86 14.09 -21.38 6.00
N ALA A 87 13.08 -21.60 5.16
CA ALA A 87 11.69 -21.27 5.48
C ALA A 87 11.19 -21.98 6.74
N GLU A 88 11.55 -23.26 6.92
CA GLU A 88 11.18 -24.01 8.12
C GLU A 88 11.89 -23.48 9.37
N VAL A 89 13.18 -23.16 9.26
CA VAL A 89 13.97 -22.64 10.40
C VAL A 89 13.38 -21.33 10.93
N VAL A 90 13.14 -20.37 10.04
CA VAL A 90 12.63 -19.05 10.45
C VAL A 90 11.17 -19.10 10.93
N GLU A 91 10.37 -19.99 10.35
CA GLU A 91 8.99 -20.22 10.79
C GLU A 91 8.95 -20.88 12.16
N SER A 92 9.80 -21.89 12.41
CA SER A 92 9.93 -22.56 13.71
C SER A 92 10.36 -21.60 14.82
N MET A 93 11.31 -20.71 14.53
CA MET A 93 11.72 -19.67 15.48
C MET A 93 10.61 -18.64 15.73
N THR A 94 9.87 -18.26 14.70
CA THR A 94 8.73 -17.36 14.83
C THR A 94 7.61 -18.00 15.65
N LEU A 95 7.32 -19.28 15.40
CA LEU A 95 6.32 -20.05 16.17
C LEU A 95 6.70 -20.16 17.65
N LEU A 96 7.98 -20.40 17.95
CA LEU A 96 8.47 -20.40 19.34
C LEU A 96 8.23 -19.03 20.01
N ALA A 97 8.52 -17.93 19.31
CA ALA A 97 8.29 -16.59 19.83
C ALA A 97 6.79 -16.30 20.02
N ASP A 98 5.94 -16.69 19.09
CA ASP A 98 4.50 -16.54 19.17
C ASP A 98 3.93 -17.31 20.40
N VAL A 99 4.27 -18.59 20.54
CA VAL A 99 3.78 -19.44 21.63
C VAL A 99 4.24 -18.92 23.00
N THR A 100 5.52 -18.62 23.15
CA THR A 100 6.06 -18.18 24.46
C THR A 100 5.56 -16.80 24.86
N THR A 101 5.37 -15.88 23.90
CA THR A 101 4.84 -14.54 24.15
C THR A 101 3.37 -14.60 24.53
N ASN A 102 2.55 -15.33 23.76
CA ASN A 102 1.13 -15.47 24.04
C ASN A 102 0.86 -16.16 25.37
N PHE A 103 1.62 -17.22 25.67
CA PHE A 103 1.50 -17.85 26.97
C PHE A 103 1.84 -16.90 28.13
N ALA A 104 2.96 -16.16 28.04
CA ALA A 104 3.34 -15.20 29.09
C ALA A 104 2.29 -14.09 29.22
N LEU A 105 1.75 -13.59 28.10
CA LEU A 105 0.71 -12.59 28.08
C LEU A 105 -0.56 -13.05 28.80
N ASP A 106 -1.07 -14.23 28.46
CA ASP A 106 -2.29 -14.79 29.06
C ASP A 106 -2.10 -15.18 30.52
N HIS A 107 -0.95 -15.74 30.90
CA HIS A 107 -0.64 -16.10 32.26
C HIS A 107 -0.62 -14.87 33.19
N TYR A 108 0.14 -13.85 32.84
CA TYR A 108 0.26 -12.64 33.68
C TYR A 108 -0.95 -11.74 33.61
N HIS A 109 -1.72 -11.74 32.50
CA HIS A 109 -3.00 -11.05 32.44
C HIS A 109 -3.97 -11.61 33.48
N ARG A 110 -4.14 -12.93 33.55
CA ARG A 110 -5.01 -13.59 34.55
C ARG A 110 -4.58 -13.26 35.97
N GLN A 111 -3.30 -13.31 36.30
CA GLN A 111 -2.80 -12.94 37.61
C GLN A 111 -3.11 -11.48 37.99
N LEU A 112 -3.01 -10.55 37.01
CA LEU A 112 -3.31 -9.13 37.24
C LEU A 112 -4.82 -8.90 37.39
N VAL A 113 -5.65 -9.63 36.67
CA VAL A 113 -7.11 -9.59 36.82
C VAL A 113 -7.51 -10.05 38.22
N ASP A 114 -6.91 -11.10 38.77
CA ASP A 114 -7.16 -11.55 40.14
C ASP A 114 -6.80 -10.49 41.19
N LEU A 115 -5.84 -9.62 40.89
CA LEU A 115 -5.37 -8.56 41.78
C LEU A 115 -6.16 -7.24 41.66
N TYR A 116 -6.44 -6.82 40.41
CA TYR A 116 -6.92 -5.47 40.08
C TYR A 116 -8.30 -5.44 39.39
N GLY A 117 -8.83 -6.62 38.98
CA GLY A 117 -10.03 -6.72 38.15
C GLY A 117 -9.75 -6.63 36.67
N GLU A 118 -10.78 -6.89 35.86
CA GLU A 118 -10.72 -6.90 34.42
C GLU A 118 -10.62 -5.46 33.88
N PRO A 119 -9.65 -5.14 32.99
CA PRO A 119 -9.60 -3.84 32.33
C PRO A 119 -10.76 -3.70 31.33
N LEU A 120 -11.56 -2.63 31.49
CA LEU A 120 -12.77 -2.40 30.70
C LEU A 120 -12.62 -1.19 29.75
N ASP A 121 -13.27 -1.27 28.59
CA ASP A 121 -13.47 -0.11 27.72
C ASP A 121 -14.59 0.82 28.22
N LYS A 122 -14.84 1.92 27.53
CA LYS A 122 -15.88 2.89 27.86
C LYS A 122 -17.31 2.31 27.84
N GLN A 123 -17.49 1.15 27.19
CA GLN A 123 -18.76 0.42 27.10
C GLN A 123 -18.86 -0.72 28.14
N GLY A 124 -17.85 -0.88 29.00
CA GLY A 124 -17.79 -1.92 30.01
C GLY A 124 -17.41 -3.31 29.48
N ARG A 125 -16.77 -3.40 28.31
CA ARG A 125 -16.32 -4.66 27.71
C ARG A 125 -14.85 -4.91 28.06
N PRO A 126 -14.46 -6.18 28.31
CA PRO A 126 -13.08 -6.54 28.61
C PRO A 126 -12.12 -6.17 27.48
N GLN A 127 -10.93 -5.73 27.86
CA GLN A 127 -9.85 -5.39 26.94
C GLN A 127 -8.64 -6.32 27.11
N ARG A 128 -7.91 -6.53 26.03
CA ARG A 128 -6.66 -7.29 25.99
C ARG A 128 -5.54 -6.46 25.38
N LEU A 129 -4.32 -6.65 25.90
CA LEU A 129 -3.13 -6.04 25.30
C LEU A 129 -2.87 -6.64 23.93
N MET A 130 -2.69 -5.80 22.91
CA MET A 130 -2.23 -6.20 21.58
C MET A 130 -0.71 -6.12 21.55
N VAL A 131 -0.05 -7.22 21.20
CA VAL A 131 1.41 -7.30 21.03
C VAL A 131 1.72 -7.25 19.54
N VAL A 132 2.38 -6.18 19.12
CA VAL A 132 2.84 -6.04 17.73
C VAL A 132 4.30 -6.47 17.65
N GLY A 133 4.54 -7.57 16.94
CA GLY A 133 5.89 -8.02 16.57
C GLY A 133 6.38 -7.23 15.37
N MET A 134 7.59 -6.69 15.48
CA MET A 134 8.23 -5.85 14.47
C MET A 134 9.36 -6.59 13.77
N GLY A 135 9.94 -5.99 12.76
CA GLY A 135 11.13 -6.48 12.07
C GLY A 135 10.99 -7.92 11.55
N LYS A 136 11.99 -8.77 11.78
CA LYS A 136 12.00 -10.16 11.34
C LYS A 136 10.90 -11.00 12.00
N LEU A 137 10.57 -10.72 13.27
CA LEU A 137 9.47 -11.38 13.96
C LEU A 137 8.11 -11.08 13.30
N GLY A 138 7.86 -9.84 13.01
CA GLY A 138 6.63 -9.44 12.33
C GLY A 138 6.54 -10.00 10.91
N GLY A 139 7.68 -10.11 10.20
CA GLY A 139 7.81 -10.71 8.88
C GLY A 139 7.69 -12.24 8.82
N ARG A 140 7.60 -12.93 9.95
CA ARG A 140 7.73 -14.40 10.09
C ARG A 140 9.08 -14.93 9.57
N GLU A 141 10.14 -14.15 9.79
CA GLU A 141 11.49 -14.42 9.29
C GLU A 141 12.51 -14.39 10.44
N LEU A 142 12.09 -14.77 11.68
CA LEU A 142 12.93 -14.62 12.87
C LEU A 142 14.19 -15.48 12.77
N ASN A 143 15.35 -14.90 13.09
CA ASN A 143 16.60 -15.63 13.19
C ASN A 143 16.67 -16.48 14.47
N VAL A 144 17.58 -17.41 14.47
CA VAL A 144 17.80 -18.35 15.59
C VAL A 144 18.27 -17.69 16.87
N SER A 145 19.08 -16.63 16.79
CA SER A 145 19.53 -15.85 17.95
C SER A 145 19.26 -14.34 17.78
N SER A 146 18.03 -14.01 17.39
CA SER A 146 17.61 -12.62 17.21
C SER A 146 16.97 -12.05 18.47
N ASP A 147 16.99 -10.72 18.57
CA ASP A 147 16.10 -10.00 19.46
C ASP A 147 14.66 -10.11 18.93
N VAL A 148 13.69 -9.96 19.81
CA VAL A 148 12.28 -9.78 19.48
C VAL A 148 11.91 -8.32 19.72
N ASP A 149 11.50 -7.65 18.66
CA ASP A 149 11.08 -6.23 18.71
C ASP A 149 9.57 -6.17 18.95
N TYR A 150 9.12 -5.52 20.04
CA TYR A 150 7.70 -5.39 20.36
C TYR A 150 7.24 -3.93 20.44
N ILE A 151 5.95 -3.74 20.15
CA ILE A 151 5.17 -2.57 20.53
C ILE A 151 3.92 -3.07 21.24
N PHE A 152 3.62 -2.52 22.43
CA PHE A 152 2.46 -2.88 23.23
C PHE A 152 1.38 -1.82 23.10
N ILE A 153 0.17 -2.24 22.65
CA ILE A 153 -0.96 -1.37 22.40
C ILE A 153 -2.18 -1.91 23.13
N TYR A 154 -2.86 -1.07 23.91
CA TYR A 154 -4.14 -1.41 24.50
C TYR A 154 -5.26 -0.61 23.83
N PRO A 155 -6.50 -1.13 23.81
CA PRO A 155 -7.60 -0.50 23.09
C PRO A 155 -7.95 0.91 23.54
N GLU A 156 -8.43 1.08 24.76
CA GLU A 156 -8.95 2.36 25.26
C GLU A 156 -8.52 2.65 26.70
N ASP A 157 -8.40 3.94 27.04
CA ASP A 157 -8.25 4.39 28.40
C ASP A 157 -9.54 4.12 29.20
N GLY A 158 -9.39 3.82 30.45
CA GLY A 158 -10.46 3.47 31.37
C GLY A 158 -9.90 2.89 32.67
N ASP A 159 -10.74 2.22 33.45
CA ASP A 159 -10.37 1.64 34.71
C ASP A 159 -10.70 0.13 34.75
N THR A 160 -9.97 -0.61 35.58
CA THR A 160 -10.28 -2.02 35.84
C THR A 160 -11.51 -2.14 36.73
N ALA A 161 -12.33 -3.18 36.52
CA ALA A 161 -13.45 -3.51 37.38
C ALA A 161 -13.22 -4.82 38.15
N GLY A 162 -13.16 -4.74 39.47
CA GLY A 162 -12.95 -5.91 40.31
C GLY A 162 -13.14 -5.64 41.77
N PRO A 163 -13.21 -6.70 42.61
CA PRO A 163 -13.62 -6.59 44.01
C PRO A 163 -12.53 -6.03 44.94
N LYS A 164 -11.25 -5.95 44.52
CA LYS A 164 -10.15 -5.60 45.44
C LYS A 164 -9.70 -4.15 45.29
N LYS A 165 -9.12 -3.78 44.16
CA LYS A 165 -8.56 -2.45 43.90
C LYS A 165 -8.62 -2.14 42.41
N SER A 166 -9.37 -1.12 42.04
CA SER A 166 -9.37 -0.60 40.68
C SER A 166 -8.11 0.21 40.41
N ILE A 167 -7.55 0.10 39.19
CA ILE A 167 -6.46 0.93 38.68
C ILE A 167 -6.76 1.34 37.24
N GLU A 168 -6.10 2.37 36.73
CA GLU A 168 -6.22 2.79 35.36
C GLU A 168 -5.74 1.68 34.40
N ASN A 169 -6.37 1.56 33.22
CA ASN A 169 -5.98 0.59 32.18
C ASN A 169 -4.53 0.76 31.77
N PHE A 170 -4.05 2.00 31.68
CA PHE A 170 -2.63 2.27 31.43
C PHE A 170 -1.71 1.58 32.45
N ASP A 171 -2.01 1.73 33.74
CA ASP A 171 -1.22 1.12 34.81
C ASP A 171 -1.30 -0.41 34.79
N PHE A 172 -2.48 -0.96 34.48
CA PHE A 172 -2.68 -2.40 34.33
C PHE A 172 -1.81 -2.96 33.21
N PHE A 173 -1.93 -2.41 32.00
CA PHE A 173 -1.19 -2.89 30.84
C PHE A 173 0.31 -2.59 30.93
N ASN A 174 0.72 -1.52 31.58
CA ASN A 174 2.14 -1.23 31.83
C ASN A 174 2.76 -2.29 32.78
N ARG A 175 2.04 -2.72 33.81
CA ARG A 175 2.46 -3.82 34.68
C ARG A 175 2.51 -5.14 33.94
N LEU A 176 1.51 -5.43 33.11
CA LEU A 176 1.46 -6.61 32.27
C LEU A 176 2.66 -6.68 31.33
N GLY A 177 2.91 -5.60 30.58
CA GLY A 177 4.05 -5.50 29.66
C GLY A 177 5.39 -5.72 30.35
N LYS A 178 5.61 -5.14 31.52
CA LYS A 178 6.82 -5.38 32.32
C LYS A 178 7.00 -6.83 32.70
N ARG A 179 5.94 -7.52 33.15
CA ARG A 179 6.02 -8.94 33.50
C ARG A 179 6.30 -9.83 32.31
N VAL A 180 5.71 -9.55 31.14
CA VAL A 180 5.99 -10.28 29.90
C VAL A 180 7.46 -10.12 29.50
N ILE A 181 7.98 -8.88 29.51
CA ILE A 181 9.39 -8.62 29.21
C ILE A 181 10.32 -9.39 30.16
N GLN A 182 10.04 -9.35 31.46
CA GLN A 182 10.83 -10.07 32.46
C GLN A 182 10.77 -11.57 32.29
N ALA A 183 9.60 -12.11 31.97
CA ALA A 183 9.43 -13.55 31.75
C ALA A 183 10.27 -14.05 30.56
N LEU A 184 10.35 -13.28 29.49
CA LEU A 184 11.07 -13.65 28.28
C LEU A 184 12.56 -13.24 28.33
N GLY A 185 12.88 -12.06 28.87
CA GLY A 185 14.18 -11.43 28.73
C GLY A 185 15.13 -11.57 29.90
N ASP A 186 14.66 -11.82 31.12
CA ASP A 186 15.54 -11.96 32.28
C ASP A 186 16.47 -13.18 32.14
N VAL A 187 17.76 -12.98 32.40
CA VAL A 187 18.76 -14.05 32.38
C VAL A 187 18.73 -14.81 33.72
N THR A 188 18.51 -16.11 33.66
CA THR A 188 18.56 -17.04 34.83
C THR A 188 19.62 -18.11 34.64
N ALA A 189 19.69 -19.07 35.55
CA ALA A 189 20.56 -20.25 35.39
C ALA A 189 20.24 -21.06 34.13
N ASP A 190 18.97 -21.07 33.70
CA ASP A 190 18.51 -21.74 32.45
C ASP A 190 18.67 -20.79 31.23
N GLY A 191 19.31 -19.62 31.33
CA GLY A 191 19.45 -18.62 30.28
C GLY A 191 18.26 -17.66 30.18
N GLN A 192 17.91 -17.25 28.97
CA GLN A 192 16.76 -16.38 28.63
C GLN A 192 15.93 -17.01 27.51
N VAL A 193 14.68 -16.59 27.33
CA VAL A 193 13.87 -17.02 26.17
C VAL A 193 14.24 -16.19 24.95
N PHE A 194 14.07 -14.87 25.01
CA PHE A 194 14.47 -13.93 23.97
C PHE A 194 14.97 -12.63 24.60
N ARG A 195 15.91 -11.95 23.95
CA ARG A 195 16.19 -10.53 24.23
C ARG A 195 15.03 -9.71 23.68
N VAL A 196 14.40 -8.89 24.53
CA VAL A 196 13.25 -8.06 24.15
C VAL A 196 13.70 -6.65 23.88
N ASP A 197 13.42 -6.15 22.66
CA ASP A 197 13.68 -4.77 22.27
C ASP A 197 12.36 -3.99 22.14
N MET A 198 12.26 -2.86 22.84
CA MET A 198 11.09 -1.98 22.86
C MET A 198 11.35 -0.62 22.20
N ARG A 199 12.52 -0.43 21.56
CA ARG A 199 12.94 0.89 21.01
C ARG A 199 12.13 1.35 19.82
N LEU A 200 11.40 0.46 19.14
CA LEU A 200 10.50 0.81 18.02
C LEU A 200 9.14 1.35 18.46
N ARG A 201 8.87 1.42 19.79
CA ARG A 201 7.63 2.01 20.30
C ARG A 201 7.58 3.53 20.08
N PRO A 202 6.39 4.16 20.06
CA PRO A 202 6.24 5.60 19.95
C PRO A 202 7.17 6.35 20.90
N ASN A 203 7.91 7.32 20.38
CA ASN A 203 8.94 8.09 21.10
C ASN A 203 10.15 7.27 21.62
N GLY A 204 10.31 6.03 21.18
CA GLY A 204 11.45 5.18 21.56
C GLY A 204 11.61 5.04 23.07
N ASP A 205 12.86 5.15 23.57
CA ASP A 205 13.15 5.00 25.00
C ASP A 205 12.57 6.11 25.88
N SER A 206 12.22 7.26 25.32
CA SER A 206 11.58 8.37 26.02
C SER A 206 10.07 8.19 26.18
N GLY A 207 9.46 7.29 25.39
CA GLY A 207 8.03 7.04 25.41
C GLY A 207 7.60 6.01 26.46
N PRO A 208 6.30 5.97 26.80
CA PRO A 208 5.76 4.97 27.71
C PRO A 208 5.91 3.54 27.13
N LEU A 209 5.90 2.55 27.99
CA LEU A 209 6.05 1.14 27.57
C LEU A 209 4.83 0.64 26.77
N VAL A 210 3.65 1.12 27.13
CA VAL A 210 2.37 0.81 26.47
C VAL A 210 1.70 2.10 26.02
N CYS A 211 0.92 2.06 24.95
CA CYS A 211 0.10 3.19 24.53
C CYS A 211 -1.31 2.73 24.14
N SER A 212 -2.30 3.62 24.29
CA SER A 212 -3.64 3.36 23.78
C SER A 212 -3.68 3.48 22.25
N LEU A 213 -4.69 2.89 21.63
CA LEU A 213 -4.88 2.98 20.18
C LEU A 213 -5.01 4.43 19.70
N ASP A 214 -5.78 5.25 20.44
CA ASP A 214 -5.94 6.68 20.16
C ASP A 214 -4.60 7.44 20.24
N ALA A 215 -3.76 7.13 21.24
CA ALA A 215 -2.43 7.73 21.38
C ALA A 215 -1.50 7.35 20.22
N LEU A 216 -1.57 6.10 19.74
CA LEU A 216 -0.80 5.63 18.60
C LEU A 216 -1.23 6.33 17.32
N GLU A 217 -2.54 6.46 17.08
CA GLU A 217 -3.08 7.15 15.90
C GLU A 217 -2.65 8.62 15.87
N ASN A 218 -2.76 9.28 17.00
CA ASN A 218 -2.27 10.67 17.15
C ASN A 218 -0.77 10.79 16.89
N TYR A 219 0.01 9.81 17.35
CA TYR A 219 1.45 9.74 17.10
C TYR A 219 1.75 9.61 15.59
N PHE A 220 1.07 8.73 14.87
CA PHE A 220 1.23 8.57 13.43
C PHE A 220 0.95 9.85 12.65
N ILE A 221 -0.08 10.60 13.06
CA ILE A 221 -0.48 11.86 12.39
C ILE A 221 0.51 12.99 12.67
N THR A 222 1.01 13.10 13.91
CA THR A 222 1.74 14.31 14.36
C THR A 222 3.24 14.15 14.40
N GLN A 223 3.77 12.95 14.63
CA GLN A 223 5.19 12.69 14.90
C GLN A 223 5.81 11.56 14.09
N GLY A 224 5.00 10.71 13.46
CA GLY A 224 5.46 9.55 12.72
C GLY A 224 6.50 9.90 11.64
N ARG A 225 7.64 9.20 11.62
CA ARG A 225 8.79 9.47 10.74
C ARG A 225 8.88 8.45 9.62
N GLU A 226 9.59 8.78 8.54
CA GLU A 226 9.75 7.90 7.38
C GLU A 226 10.41 6.54 7.74
N TRP A 227 11.40 6.53 8.64
CA TRP A 227 12.03 5.28 9.08
C TRP A 227 11.08 4.39 9.91
N GLU A 228 10.10 4.98 10.61
CA GLU A 228 9.07 4.22 11.33
C GLU A 228 8.07 3.60 10.36
N ARG A 229 7.68 4.33 9.29
CA ARG A 229 6.88 3.76 8.20
C ARG A 229 7.54 2.51 7.64
N TYR A 230 8.84 2.58 7.36
CA TYR A 230 9.63 1.44 6.92
C TYR A 230 9.60 0.28 7.91
N ALA A 231 9.77 0.54 9.20
CA ALA A 231 9.70 -0.50 10.23
C ALA A 231 8.31 -1.13 10.34
N TRP A 232 7.25 -0.34 10.22
CA TRP A 232 5.85 -0.78 10.32
C TRP A 232 5.37 -1.63 9.14
N ILE A 233 6.07 -1.66 8.00
CA ILE A 233 5.75 -2.59 6.89
C ILE A 233 5.68 -4.03 7.38
N LYS A 234 6.60 -4.43 8.25
CA LYS A 234 6.68 -5.78 8.83
C LYS A 234 5.88 -5.95 10.12
N ALA A 235 5.17 -4.93 10.60
CA ALA A 235 4.38 -5.03 11.83
C ALA A 235 3.30 -6.10 11.73
N ARG A 236 3.24 -7.00 12.72
CA ARG A 236 2.27 -8.09 12.84
C ARG A 236 1.73 -8.17 14.26
N ILE A 237 0.41 -8.20 14.41
CA ILE A 237 -0.22 -8.46 15.70
C ILE A 237 -0.04 -9.95 15.99
N MET A 238 0.63 -10.29 17.10
CA MET A 238 1.01 -11.67 17.42
C MET A 238 -0.13 -12.46 18.02
N ASN A 239 -1.00 -11.81 18.79
CA ASN A 239 -2.16 -12.41 19.46
C ASN A 239 -3.47 -12.20 18.70
N SER A 240 -3.44 -12.30 17.37
CA SER A 240 -4.60 -12.13 16.48
C SER A 240 -5.28 -13.44 16.06
N GLY A 241 -4.78 -14.59 16.51
CA GLY A 241 -5.26 -15.91 16.11
C GLY A 241 -6.49 -16.40 16.89
N ALA A 242 -6.72 -17.73 16.89
CA ALA A 242 -7.87 -18.40 17.53
C ALA A 242 -8.02 -18.11 19.04
N ASN A 243 -7.00 -17.55 19.67
CA ASN A 243 -7.02 -17.12 21.08
C ASN A 243 -7.53 -15.67 21.25
N ALA A 244 -7.90 -14.97 20.18
CA ALA A 244 -8.59 -13.68 20.26
C ALA A 244 -10.03 -13.93 20.69
N GLU A 245 -10.26 -14.00 22.00
CA GLU A 245 -11.59 -14.26 22.58
C GLU A 245 -12.56 -13.12 22.24
N GLY A 246 -13.50 -13.41 21.34
CA GLY A 246 -14.69 -12.61 21.08
C GLY A 246 -14.59 -11.56 19.97
N GLU A 247 -15.76 -11.16 19.45
CA GLU A 247 -15.92 -10.14 18.40
C GLU A 247 -15.29 -8.79 18.75
N THR A 248 -15.21 -8.45 20.05
CA THR A 248 -14.65 -7.18 20.53
C THR A 248 -13.13 -7.09 20.28
N GLN A 249 -12.38 -8.16 20.55
CA GLN A 249 -10.93 -8.18 20.31
C GLN A 249 -10.60 -8.11 18.81
N ALA A 250 -11.36 -8.83 17.99
CA ALA A 250 -11.23 -8.75 16.52
C ALA A 250 -11.48 -7.31 16.01
N GLY A 251 -12.45 -6.61 16.58
CA GLY A 251 -12.74 -5.21 16.26
C GLY A 251 -11.57 -4.26 16.57
N TRP A 252 -10.89 -4.46 17.70
CA TRP A 252 -9.71 -3.66 18.08
C TRP A 252 -8.50 -3.95 17.20
N ILE A 253 -8.29 -5.21 16.83
CA ILE A 253 -7.24 -5.62 15.89
C ILE A 253 -7.46 -4.95 14.53
N ASP A 254 -8.69 -4.96 14.03
CA ASP A 254 -9.06 -4.31 12.78
C ASP A 254 -8.90 -2.77 12.86
N ALA A 255 -9.28 -2.15 13.99
CA ALA A 255 -9.06 -0.72 14.21
C ALA A 255 -7.57 -0.35 14.18
N LEU A 256 -6.70 -1.14 14.82
CA LEU A 256 -5.25 -0.93 14.77
C LEU A 256 -4.71 -1.04 13.32
N GLN A 257 -5.18 -2.03 12.56
CA GLN A 257 -4.76 -2.19 11.18
C GLN A 257 -5.24 -1.02 10.30
N ARG A 258 -6.45 -0.52 10.50
CA ARG A 258 -6.99 0.66 9.79
C ARG A 258 -6.20 1.92 10.09
N SER A 259 -5.83 2.16 11.35
CA SER A 259 -5.01 3.33 11.73
C SER A 259 -3.57 3.25 11.22
N ALA A 260 -2.96 2.07 11.22
CA ALA A 260 -1.58 1.87 10.78
C ALA A 260 -1.43 1.94 9.24
N ARG A 261 -2.39 1.41 8.48
CA ARG A 261 -2.31 1.28 7.02
C ARG A 261 -2.08 2.61 6.28
N PRO A 262 -2.83 3.71 6.56
CA PRO A 262 -2.58 5.00 5.89
C PRO A 262 -1.23 5.62 6.25
N PHE A 263 -0.73 5.36 7.45
CA PHE A 263 0.60 5.78 7.87
C PHE A 263 1.70 5.08 7.07
N ILE A 264 1.60 3.75 6.90
CA ILE A 264 2.60 2.93 6.21
C ILE A 264 2.52 3.16 4.70
N PHE A 265 1.33 2.97 4.11
CA PHE A 265 1.11 2.94 2.67
C PHE A 265 0.31 4.16 2.24
N ARG A 266 1.01 5.16 1.69
CA ARG A 266 0.37 6.35 1.16
C ARG A 266 -0.47 6.00 -0.07
N LYS A 267 -1.59 6.71 -0.22
CA LYS A 267 -2.57 6.56 -1.30
C LYS A 267 -1.97 6.77 -2.71
N TYR A 268 -0.96 7.61 -2.83
CA TYR A 268 -0.23 7.93 -4.06
C TYR A 268 1.10 7.17 -4.12
N LEU A 269 1.70 7.08 -5.32
CA LEU A 269 3.02 6.51 -5.48
C LEU A 269 4.06 7.40 -4.77
N ASP A 270 4.67 6.86 -3.73
CA ASP A 270 5.54 7.62 -2.83
C ASP A 270 7.01 7.51 -3.25
N PHE A 271 7.38 8.17 -4.32
CA PHE A 271 8.79 8.23 -4.76
C PHE A 271 9.71 8.99 -3.80
N GLY A 272 9.15 9.80 -2.89
CA GLY A 272 9.91 10.39 -1.79
C GLY A 272 10.54 9.37 -0.86
N ALA A 273 9.94 8.17 -0.75
CA ALA A 273 10.48 7.05 0.02
C ALA A 273 11.84 6.57 -0.52
N ILE A 274 12.07 6.58 -1.85
CA ILE A 274 13.37 6.21 -2.43
C ILE A 274 14.49 7.09 -1.87
N ASN A 275 14.30 8.40 -1.89
CA ASN A 275 15.31 9.33 -1.41
C ASN A 275 15.54 9.22 0.11
N ALA A 276 14.45 9.05 0.89
CA ALA A 276 14.57 8.82 2.33
C ALA A 276 15.32 7.50 2.63
N MET A 277 15.08 6.45 1.86
CA MET A 277 15.79 5.17 1.97
C MET A 277 17.24 5.29 1.52
N ARG A 278 17.52 6.04 0.45
CA ARG A 278 18.89 6.35 -0.02
C ARG A 278 19.68 7.08 1.04
N ASP A 279 19.10 8.09 1.67
CA ASP A 279 19.74 8.86 2.76
C ASP A 279 20.00 7.96 3.98
N LEU A 280 19.05 7.15 4.38
CA LEU A 280 19.20 6.19 5.47
C LEU A 280 20.31 5.17 5.17
N HIS A 281 20.31 4.61 3.97
CA HIS A 281 21.35 3.66 3.54
C HIS A 281 22.75 4.32 3.49
N ALA A 282 22.84 5.56 2.98
CA ALA A 282 24.10 6.30 2.96
C ALA A 282 24.64 6.59 4.39
N GLN A 283 23.73 6.82 5.35
CA GLN A 283 24.13 6.95 6.77
C GLN A 283 24.66 5.62 7.31
N ILE A 284 23.98 4.50 7.02
CA ILE A 284 24.41 3.16 7.44
C ILE A 284 25.76 2.80 6.82
N ARG A 285 25.95 3.00 5.50
CA ARG A 285 27.25 2.75 4.83
C ARG A 285 28.39 3.57 5.44
N ARG A 286 28.16 4.84 5.78
CA ARG A 286 29.17 5.67 6.48
C ARG A 286 29.52 5.10 7.85
N GLU A 287 28.55 4.59 8.59
CA GLU A 287 28.79 3.98 9.89
C GLU A 287 29.51 2.63 9.79
N VAL A 288 29.12 1.80 8.81
CA VAL A 288 29.80 0.53 8.48
C VAL A 288 31.27 0.76 8.11
N ALA A 289 31.54 1.75 7.24
CA ALA A 289 32.90 2.11 6.87
C ALA A 289 33.73 2.65 8.08
N ARG A 290 33.09 3.46 8.94
CA ARG A 290 33.76 4.01 10.14
C ARG A 290 34.12 2.92 11.16
N LYS A 291 33.31 1.84 11.23
CA LYS A 291 33.50 0.73 12.19
C LYS A 291 34.25 -0.47 11.61
N ASP A 292 34.74 -0.37 10.37
CA ASP A 292 35.40 -1.45 9.63
C ASP A 292 34.58 -2.76 9.61
N MET A 293 33.29 -2.63 9.27
CA MET A 293 32.32 -3.74 9.27
C MET A 293 32.12 -4.34 7.87
N ALA A 294 33.15 -4.37 7.02
CA ALA A 294 33.08 -4.95 5.66
C ALA A 294 32.67 -6.46 5.71
N ASP A 295 33.13 -7.18 6.73
CA ASP A 295 32.83 -8.61 6.95
C ASP A 295 31.48 -8.86 7.63
N HIS A 296 30.65 -7.85 7.80
CA HIS A 296 29.34 -8.00 8.42
C HIS A 296 28.29 -8.47 7.40
N VAL A 297 27.81 -9.71 7.53
CA VAL A 297 26.92 -10.38 6.56
C VAL A 297 25.58 -9.65 6.37
N LYS A 298 25.08 -8.95 7.41
CA LYS A 298 23.80 -8.23 7.36
C LYS A 298 23.95 -6.79 6.86
N LEU A 299 24.96 -6.05 7.35
CA LEU A 299 25.09 -4.60 7.13
C LEU A 299 26.21 -4.24 6.15
N GLY A 300 27.14 -5.17 5.86
CA GLY A 300 28.20 -4.96 4.88
C GLY A 300 27.63 -4.81 3.45
N PRO A 301 28.45 -4.33 2.50
CA PRO A 301 28.05 -4.23 1.09
C PRO A 301 27.54 -5.58 0.56
N GLY A 302 26.45 -5.56 -0.18
CA GLY A 302 25.80 -6.77 -0.69
C GLY A 302 25.19 -7.65 0.40
N GLY A 303 24.92 -7.10 1.60
CA GLY A 303 24.37 -7.85 2.73
C GLY A 303 22.85 -7.99 2.70
N ILE A 304 22.34 -8.76 3.67
CA ILE A 304 20.91 -9.09 3.82
C ILE A 304 20.02 -7.84 3.80
N ARG A 305 20.48 -6.76 4.45
CA ARG A 305 19.71 -5.51 4.59
C ARG A 305 19.46 -4.80 3.28
N GLU A 306 20.36 -4.89 2.31
CA GLU A 306 20.18 -4.30 0.99
C GLU A 306 19.04 -5.01 0.23
N ILE A 307 18.92 -6.33 0.34
CA ILE A 307 17.82 -7.10 -0.25
C ILE A 307 16.48 -6.72 0.41
N GLU A 308 16.45 -6.65 1.76
CA GLU A 308 15.26 -6.22 2.50
C GLU A 308 14.85 -4.80 2.12
N PHE A 309 15.79 -3.88 1.93
CA PHE A 309 15.53 -2.50 1.49
C PHE A 309 14.94 -2.44 0.10
N MET A 310 15.48 -3.20 -0.86
CA MET A 310 14.91 -3.26 -2.21
C MET A 310 13.43 -3.70 -2.18
N ALA A 311 13.11 -4.78 -1.48
CA ALA A 311 11.74 -5.25 -1.36
C ALA A 311 10.83 -4.19 -0.73
N GLN A 312 11.24 -3.60 0.40
CA GLN A 312 10.40 -2.68 1.17
C GLN A 312 10.23 -1.30 0.51
N VAL A 313 11.20 -0.83 -0.28
CA VAL A 313 11.03 0.43 -1.02
C VAL A 313 9.91 0.33 -2.05
N PHE A 314 9.82 -0.80 -2.77
CA PHE A 314 8.69 -1.02 -3.70
C PHE A 314 7.35 -1.11 -2.96
N GLN A 315 7.32 -1.70 -1.76
CA GLN A 315 6.13 -1.73 -0.92
C GLN A 315 5.70 -0.32 -0.50
N LEU A 316 6.63 0.56 -0.09
CA LEU A 316 6.31 1.95 0.25
C LEU A 316 5.82 2.76 -0.95
N ILE A 317 6.44 2.56 -2.12
CA ILE A 317 6.08 3.29 -3.33
C ILE A 317 4.68 2.90 -3.81
N ARG A 318 4.37 1.60 -3.86
CA ARG A 318 3.21 1.07 -4.59
C ARG A 318 2.15 0.43 -3.70
N GLY A 319 2.47 0.08 -2.45
CA GLY A 319 1.57 -0.64 -1.56
C GLY A 319 0.27 0.09 -1.23
N GLY A 320 0.23 1.41 -1.37
CA GLY A 320 -1.00 2.19 -1.22
C GLY A 320 -1.99 1.98 -2.37
N ARG A 321 -1.51 1.69 -3.56
CA ARG A 321 -2.31 1.42 -4.77
C ARG A 321 -2.50 -0.06 -5.06
N ASP A 322 -1.51 -0.89 -4.73
CA ASP A 322 -1.58 -2.35 -4.87
C ASP A 322 -1.56 -3.01 -3.49
N PRO A 323 -2.73 -3.30 -2.89
CA PRO A 323 -2.83 -3.95 -1.59
C PRO A 323 -2.15 -5.32 -1.53
N ALA A 324 -1.96 -6.01 -2.66
CA ALA A 324 -1.25 -7.29 -2.70
C ALA A 324 0.21 -7.15 -2.24
N LEU A 325 0.83 -5.97 -2.42
CA LEU A 325 2.19 -5.68 -1.94
C LEU A 325 2.27 -5.45 -0.41
N GLN A 326 1.16 -5.40 0.32
CA GLN A 326 1.13 -5.21 1.77
C GLN A 326 1.39 -6.50 2.56
N ILE A 327 2.06 -7.46 1.97
CA ILE A 327 2.53 -8.69 2.62
C ILE A 327 3.87 -8.45 3.32
N ARG A 328 4.27 -9.36 4.22
CA ARG A 328 5.43 -9.13 5.11
C ARG A 328 6.70 -9.90 4.74
N PRO A 329 6.63 -11.19 4.33
CA PRO A 329 7.85 -11.99 4.06
C PRO A 329 8.61 -11.49 2.84
N THR A 330 9.91 -11.22 2.99
CA THR A 330 10.79 -10.64 1.96
C THR A 330 10.78 -11.43 0.65
N LEU A 331 10.93 -12.76 0.71
CA LEU A 331 10.93 -13.60 -0.49
C LEU A 331 9.59 -13.59 -1.23
N SER A 332 8.48 -13.53 -0.50
CA SER A 332 7.15 -13.42 -1.10
C SER A 332 6.94 -12.07 -1.78
N VAL A 333 7.48 -11.00 -1.19
CA VAL A 333 7.45 -9.66 -1.82
C VAL A 333 8.25 -9.67 -3.12
N LEU A 334 9.49 -10.21 -3.13
CA LEU A 334 10.31 -10.29 -4.35
C LEU A 334 9.60 -11.07 -5.47
N ALA A 335 8.99 -12.22 -5.15
CA ALA A 335 8.20 -13.00 -6.11
C ALA A 335 7.05 -12.20 -6.71
N LEU A 336 6.30 -11.47 -5.86
CA LEU A 336 5.20 -10.64 -6.31
C LEU A 336 5.66 -9.45 -7.16
N LEU A 337 6.82 -8.86 -6.85
CA LEU A 337 7.41 -7.80 -7.68
C LEU A 337 7.74 -8.30 -9.09
N ALA A 338 8.26 -9.51 -9.23
CA ALA A 338 8.53 -10.14 -10.53
C ALA A 338 7.23 -10.48 -11.27
N GLU A 339 6.22 -11.03 -10.60
CA GLU A 339 4.89 -11.28 -11.16
C GLU A 339 4.25 -10.01 -11.71
N ARG A 340 4.39 -8.90 -10.98
CA ARG A 340 3.91 -7.57 -11.38
C ARG A 340 4.81 -6.87 -12.42
N LYS A 341 5.88 -7.53 -12.86
CA LYS A 341 6.88 -6.96 -13.81
C LYS A 341 7.52 -5.66 -13.30
N LEU A 342 7.65 -5.51 -12.00
CA LEU A 342 8.30 -4.37 -11.36
C LEU A 342 9.81 -4.57 -11.26
N ILE A 343 10.24 -5.82 -11.24
CA ILE A 343 11.62 -6.26 -11.41
C ILE A 343 11.66 -7.40 -12.44
N PRO A 344 12.77 -7.62 -13.14
CA PRO A 344 12.97 -8.79 -14.00
C PRO A 344 12.90 -10.11 -13.20
N ALA A 345 12.41 -11.19 -13.81
CA ALA A 345 12.36 -12.50 -13.17
C ALA A 345 13.77 -13.03 -12.82
N GLU A 346 14.78 -12.72 -13.63
CA GLU A 346 16.18 -13.05 -13.36
C GLU A 346 16.70 -12.36 -12.10
N THR A 347 16.39 -11.06 -11.93
CA THR A 347 16.72 -10.29 -10.73
C THR A 347 16.09 -10.91 -9.48
N GLU A 348 14.83 -11.33 -9.57
CA GLU A 348 14.14 -12.01 -8.46
C GLU A 348 14.87 -13.28 -8.07
N GLN A 349 15.22 -14.12 -9.04
CA GLN A 349 15.92 -15.36 -8.80
C GLN A 349 17.30 -15.13 -8.15
N GLU A 350 18.10 -14.21 -8.69
CA GLU A 350 19.41 -13.85 -8.16
C GLU A 350 19.34 -13.34 -6.70
N LEU A 351 18.40 -12.45 -6.42
CA LEU A 351 18.19 -11.91 -5.06
C LEU A 351 17.67 -12.97 -4.09
N ARG A 352 16.81 -13.87 -4.53
CA ARG A 352 16.30 -15.00 -3.74
C ARG A 352 17.44 -15.94 -3.34
N GLU A 353 18.28 -16.34 -4.29
CA GLU A 353 19.43 -17.20 -4.05
C GLU A 353 20.43 -16.56 -3.08
N ALA A 354 20.74 -15.28 -3.30
CA ALA A 354 21.61 -14.52 -2.42
C ALA A 354 21.02 -14.39 -0.99
N TYR A 355 19.72 -14.09 -0.88
CA TYR A 355 19.04 -13.98 0.42
C TYR A 355 19.10 -15.30 1.19
N VAL A 356 18.76 -16.41 0.55
CA VAL A 356 18.80 -17.73 1.18
C VAL A 356 20.20 -18.08 1.63
N PHE A 357 21.22 -17.84 0.79
CA PHE A 357 22.63 -18.11 1.12
C PHE A 357 23.09 -17.26 2.33
N LEU A 358 22.87 -15.96 2.28
CA LEU A 358 23.28 -15.03 3.34
C LEU A 358 22.56 -15.32 4.67
N ARG A 359 21.26 -15.67 4.64
CA ARG A 359 20.51 -16.03 5.83
C ARG A 359 20.98 -17.36 6.44
N ARG A 360 21.29 -18.36 5.62
CA ARG A 360 21.90 -19.61 6.11
C ARG A 360 23.26 -19.35 6.73
N LEU A 361 24.11 -18.53 6.11
CA LEU A 361 25.38 -18.15 6.68
C LEU A 361 25.22 -17.42 8.03
N GLU A 362 24.27 -16.49 8.11
CA GLU A 362 23.93 -15.79 9.36
C GLU A 362 23.54 -16.79 10.46
N HIS A 363 22.73 -17.82 10.17
CA HIS A 363 22.39 -18.87 11.13
C HIS A 363 23.60 -19.70 11.54
N ARG A 364 24.48 -20.08 10.61
CA ARG A 364 25.69 -20.83 10.93
C ARG A 364 26.61 -20.07 11.91
N LEU A 365 26.72 -18.77 11.73
CA LEU A 365 27.47 -17.89 12.65
C LEU A 365 26.84 -17.88 14.05
N GLN A 366 25.50 -17.82 14.13
CA GLN A 366 24.77 -17.73 15.39
C GLN A 366 24.72 -19.04 16.17
N TYR A 367 24.68 -20.20 15.49
CA TYR A 367 24.65 -21.52 16.12
C TYR A 367 25.92 -21.86 16.94
N VAL A 368 27.05 -21.25 16.62
CA VAL A 368 28.31 -21.59 17.30
C VAL A 368 28.19 -21.47 18.82
N GLU A 369 27.59 -20.36 19.32
CA GLU A 369 27.43 -20.07 20.75
C GLU A 369 26.09 -19.48 21.15
N ASP A 370 25.04 -19.62 20.32
CA ASP A 370 23.74 -18.93 20.49
C ASP A 370 23.91 -17.42 20.73
N LYS A 371 24.74 -16.80 19.93
CA LYS A 371 25.03 -15.35 20.02
C LYS A 371 24.50 -14.60 18.80
N GLN A 372 23.97 -13.40 19.03
CA GLN A 372 23.59 -12.49 17.95
C GLN A 372 24.85 -11.90 17.30
N THR A 373 25.45 -12.64 16.41
CA THR A 373 26.59 -12.20 15.62
C THR A 373 26.29 -12.24 14.12
N HIS A 374 26.90 -11.32 13.39
CA HIS A 374 26.80 -11.22 11.95
C HIS A 374 28.18 -11.03 11.31
N MET A 375 29.23 -11.05 12.12
CA MET A 375 30.62 -10.92 11.66
C MET A 375 31.18 -12.26 11.26
N LEU A 376 31.89 -12.29 10.14
CA LEU A 376 32.68 -13.45 9.76
C LEU A 376 33.79 -13.70 10.79
N PRO A 377 34.10 -14.95 11.13
CA PRO A 377 35.12 -15.23 12.13
C PRO A 377 36.52 -14.91 11.61
N GLU A 378 37.42 -14.53 12.54
CA GLU A 378 38.83 -14.29 12.22
C GLU A 378 39.67 -15.56 12.38
N ALA A 379 39.29 -16.44 13.33
CA ALA A 379 40.04 -17.66 13.65
C ALA A 379 39.97 -18.71 12.51
N PRO A 380 41.09 -19.23 12.04
CA PRO A 380 41.12 -20.19 10.93
C PRO A 380 40.25 -21.43 11.18
N ASP A 381 40.25 -21.99 12.40
CA ASP A 381 39.46 -23.17 12.75
C ASP A 381 37.95 -22.89 12.68
N GLU A 382 37.51 -21.68 13.06
CA GLU A 382 36.11 -21.30 12.96
C GLU A 382 35.70 -21.09 11.51
N ARG A 383 36.57 -20.49 10.69
CA ARG A 383 36.38 -20.32 9.25
C ARG A 383 36.13 -21.68 8.57
N GLU A 384 36.97 -22.64 8.84
CA GLU A 384 36.83 -24.01 8.27
C GLU A 384 35.51 -24.67 8.69
N LYS A 385 35.11 -24.51 9.97
CA LYS A 385 33.83 -25.04 10.47
C LYS A 385 32.64 -24.40 9.75
N ILE A 386 32.65 -23.08 9.57
CA ILE A 386 31.61 -22.38 8.85
C ILE A 386 31.54 -22.84 7.38
N GLY A 387 32.68 -22.87 6.67
CA GLY A 387 32.74 -23.34 5.29
C GLY A 387 32.13 -24.74 5.11
N ARG A 388 32.51 -25.69 5.95
CA ARG A 388 31.99 -27.08 5.94
C ARG A 388 30.48 -27.12 6.26
N SER A 389 30.03 -26.38 7.26
CA SER A 389 28.60 -26.33 7.64
C SER A 389 27.68 -25.71 6.58
N MET A 390 28.27 -24.87 5.69
CA MET A 390 27.60 -24.34 4.52
C MET A 390 27.63 -25.30 3.32
N GLY A 391 28.30 -26.45 3.45
CA GLY A 391 28.41 -27.49 2.40
C GLY A 391 29.57 -27.30 1.44
N PHE A 392 30.57 -26.48 1.79
CA PHE A 392 31.77 -26.25 0.97
C PHE A 392 32.95 -27.11 1.46
N PRO A 393 33.89 -27.45 0.55
CA PRO A 393 35.07 -28.20 0.92
C PRO A 393 35.98 -27.44 1.90
N ASP A 394 36.07 -26.13 1.78
CA ASP A 394 36.89 -25.25 2.60
C ASP A 394 36.30 -23.83 2.66
N TRP A 395 36.90 -22.98 3.48
CA TRP A 395 36.53 -21.56 3.63
C TRP A 395 36.68 -20.76 2.36
N GLN A 396 37.72 -20.99 1.55
CA GLN A 396 37.98 -20.21 0.33
C GLN A 396 36.91 -20.44 -0.73
N ALA A 397 36.49 -21.69 -0.91
CA ALA A 397 35.41 -22.03 -1.81
C ALA A 397 34.09 -21.34 -1.42
N MET A 398 33.78 -21.33 -0.12
CA MET A 398 32.60 -20.59 0.39
C MET A 398 32.75 -19.08 0.18
N LEU A 399 33.93 -18.50 0.45
CA LEU A 399 34.17 -17.07 0.34
C LEU A 399 33.99 -16.55 -1.10
N VAL A 400 34.41 -17.34 -2.11
CA VAL A 400 34.17 -17.03 -3.52
C VAL A 400 32.68 -16.89 -3.81
N VAL A 401 31.85 -17.82 -3.36
CA VAL A 401 30.41 -17.80 -3.58
C VAL A 401 29.74 -16.66 -2.77
N LEU A 402 30.19 -16.42 -1.54
CA LEU A 402 29.71 -15.28 -0.75
C LEU A 402 29.96 -13.94 -1.47
N ASN A 403 31.16 -13.74 -2.01
CA ASN A 403 31.47 -12.51 -2.73
C ASN A 403 30.67 -12.38 -4.01
N GLN A 404 30.43 -13.46 -4.76
CA GLN A 404 29.54 -13.44 -5.92
C GLN A 404 28.13 -12.98 -5.56
N HIS A 405 27.55 -13.53 -4.47
CA HIS A 405 26.22 -13.08 -4.02
C HIS A 405 26.23 -11.62 -3.57
N ARG A 406 27.28 -11.18 -2.87
CA ARG A 406 27.42 -9.77 -2.46
C ARG A 406 27.51 -8.82 -3.65
N ASP A 407 28.28 -9.17 -4.68
CA ASP A 407 28.41 -8.36 -5.90
C ASP A 407 27.08 -8.27 -6.64
N ILE A 408 26.33 -9.38 -6.75
CA ILE A 408 25.00 -9.43 -7.35
C ILE A 408 24.05 -8.48 -6.59
N VAL A 409 23.99 -8.61 -5.28
CA VAL A 409 23.10 -7.78 -4.44
C VAL A 409 23.46 -6.30 -4.53
N SER A 410 24.76 -5.96 -4.47
CA SER A 410 25.22 -4.57 -4.59
C SER A 410 24.89 -3.97 -5.95
N ARG A 411 25.05 -4.74 -7.03
CA ARG A 411 24.70 -4.30 -8.39
C ARG A 411 23.19 -3.97 -8.48
N HIS A 412 22.30 -4.89 -8.09
CA HIS A 412 20.87 -4.63 -8.14
C HIS A 412 20.43 -3.53 -7.19
N PHE A 413 21.09 -3.42 -6.03
CA PHE A 413 20.83 -2.33 -5.11
C PHE A 413 21.20 -0.97 -5.74
N GLU A 414 22.36 -0.88 -6.39
CA GLU A 414 22.77 0.32 -7.11
C GLU A 414 21.83 0.65 -8.27
N GLU A 415 21.36 -0.34 -9.03
CA GLU A 415 20.37 -0.15 -10.10
C GLU A 415 19.05 0.47 -9.57
N VAL A 416 18.57 0.03 -8.40
CA VAL A 416 17.33 0.56 -7.78
C VAL A 416 17.54 1.94 -7.15
N PHE A 417 18.71 2.17 -6.54
CA PHE A 417 18.97 3.36 -5.75
C PHE A 417 19.97 4.34 -6.39
N SER A 418 20.58 4.02 -7.53
CA SER A 418 21.43 4.98 -8.23
C SER A 418 20.60 6.21 -8.63
N ASP A 419 21.23 7.36 -8.58
CA ASP A 419 20.71 8.52 -9.30
C ASP A 419 21.08 8.30 -10.78
N PRO A 420 20.13 8.14 -11.71
CA PRO A 420 20.44 7.82 -13.10
C PRO A 420 21.43 8.80 -13.76
N GLU A 421 21.60 9.96 -13.15
CA GLU A 421 22.50 11.01 -13.63
C GLU A 421 23.12 11.80 -12.47
N ALA A 422 24.10 11.25 -11.80
CA ALA A 422 24.91 11.94 -10.79
C ALA A 422 25.85 13.03 -11.38
N GLY A 423 25.55 13.53 -12.58
CA GLY A 423 26.24 14.60 -13.27
C GLY A 423 25.39 15.87 -13.37
N GLU A 424 26.06 17.03 -13.43
CA GLU A 424 25.38 18.30 -13.69
C GLU A 424 24.82 18.29 -15.12
N HIS A 425 23.51 18.47 -15.29
CA HIS A 425 22.85 18.44 -16.59
C HIS A 425 23.40 19.58 -17.47
N PRO A 426 23.71 19.37 -18.77
CA PRO A 426 24.30 20.41 -19.63
C PRO A 426 23.52 21.73 -19.66
N LEU A 427 22.20 21.67 -19.47
CA LEU A 427 21.32 22.85 -19.46
C LEU A 427 21.13 23.49 -18.07
N THR A 428 21.84 23.02 -17.06
CA THR A 428 21.75 23.59 -15.69
C THR A 428 22.08 25.08 -15.67
N GLY A 429 23.09 25.50 -16.42
CA GLY A 429 23.45 26.91 -16.54
C GLY A 429 22.33 27.78 -17.13
N LEU A 430 21.57 27.28 -18.10
CA LEU A 430 20.37 27.92 -18.67
C LEU A 430 19.27 28.04 -17.61
N TRP A 431 18.98 26.95 -16.89
CA TRP A 431 17.98 26.91 -15.84
C TRP A 431 18.27 27.88 -14.68
N LEU A 432 19.53 27.91 -14.22
CA LEU A 432 19.94 28.76 -13.10
C LEU A 432 20.25 30.23 -13.50
N GLY A 433 20.27 30.52 -14.80
CA GLY A 433 20.63 31.88 -15.31
C GLY A 433 22.09 32.22 -15.07
N GLN A 434 22.98 31.25 -15.13
CA GLN A 434 24.43 31.40 -14.93
C GLN A 434 25.17 31.63 -16.26
N ILE A 435 24.45 31.67 -17.37
CA ILE A 435 24.99 31.91 -18.71
C ILE A 435 24.59 33.32 -19.14
N ASP A 436 25.45 34.04 -19.83
CA ASP A 436 25.15 35.35 -20.37
C ASP A 436 24.01 35.30 -21.41
N GLU A 437 23.32 36.42 -21.61
CA GLU A 437 22.09 36.49 -22.41
C GLU A 437 22.31 36.03 -23.86
N ASP A 438 23.43 36.36 -24.50
CA ASP A 438 23.68 36.01 -25.88
C ASP A 438 23.88 34.48 -26.05
N ASN A 439 24.68 33.86 -25.18
CA ASN A 439 24.86 32.40 -25.15
C ASN A 439 23.59 31.67 -24.74
N ALA A 440 22.74 32.26 -23.87
CA ALA A 440 21.45 31.68 -23.51
C ALA A 440 20.48 31.72 -24.69
N ILE A 441 20.44 32.83 -25.46
CA ILE A 441 19.62 32.93 -26.69
C ILE A 441 20.07 31.87 -27.70
N GLU A 442 21.37 31.71 -27.94
CA GLU A 442 21.90 30.68 -28.84
C GLU A 442 21.55 29.26 -28.32
N GLY A 443 21.70 29.00 -27.04
CA GLY A 443 21.38 27.71 -26.43
C GLY A 443 19.91 27.32 -26.61
N PHE A 444 18.96 28.24 -26.35
CA PHE A 444 17.54 28.01 -26.63
C PHE A 444 17.24 27.89 -28.13
N GLY A 445 17.90 28.68 -28.97
CA GLY A 445 17.80 28.58 -30.43
C GLY A 445 18.20 27.21 -30.95
N ASN A 446 19.28 26.64 -30.45
CA ASN A 446 19.76 25.30 -30.82
C ASN A 446 18.78 24.19 -30.36
N LEU A 447 17.97 24.42 -29.35
CA LEU A 447 16.90 23.53 -28.88
C LEU A 447 15.57 23.74 -29.64
N GLY A 448 15.53 24.62 -30.69
CA GLY A 448 14.35 24.83 -31.50
C GLY A 448 13.35 25.88 -31.00
N PHE A 449 13.67 26.60 -29.93
CA PHE A 449 12.82 27.69 -29.43
C PHE A 449 12.79 28.86 -30.42
N ARG A 450 11.60 29.35 -30.71
CA ARG A 450 11.39 30.49 -31.63
C ARG A 450 11.45 31.84 -30.91
N ARG A 451 11.24 31.85 -29.58
CA ARG A 451 11.20 33.03 -28.74
C ARG A 451 12.15 32.89 -27.52
N PRO A 452 13.47 32.74 -27.72
CA PRO A 452 14.43 32.47 -26.64
C PRO A 452 14.37 33.50 -25.51
N ARG A 453 14.19 34.79 -25.84
CA ARG A 453 14.11 35.87 -24.83
C ARG A 453 12.89 35.73 -23.91
N GLU A 454 11.75 35.26 -24.42
CA GLU A 454 10.60 34.98 -23.58
C GLU A 454 10.84 33.77 -22.64
N ALA A 455 11.51 32.73 -23.13
CA ALA A 455 11.89 31.58 -22.33
C ALA A 455 12.83 32.00 -21.18
N ILE A 456 13.86 32.80 -21.47
CA ILE A 456 14.81 33.34 -20.47
C ILE A 456 14.06 34.20 -19.43
N ALA A 457 13.17 35.08 -19.87
CA ALA A 457 12.40 35.93 -18.96
C ALA A 457 11.50 35.11 -18.03
N ARG A 458 10.79 34.08 -18.54
CA ARG A 458 9.95 33.18 -17.73
C ARG A 458 10.74 32.41 -16.69
N LEU A 459 11.94 31.93 -17.02
CA LEU A 459 12.82 31.29 -16.06
C LEU A 459 13.31 32.25 -14.98
N ALA A 460 13.63 33.49 -15.35
CA ALA A 460 14.01 34.53 -14.41
C ALA A 460 12.85 34.89 -13.45
N ASP A 461 11.63 35.04 -13.98
CA ASP A 461 10.42 35.31 -13.22
C ASP A 461 10.11 34.17 -12.24
N LEU A 462 10.23 32.91 -12.67
CA LEU A 462 10.05 31.74 -11.82
C LEU A 462 11.03 31.79 -10.63
N ARG A 463 12.32 32.00 -10.88
CA ARG A 463 13.36 32.07 -9.84
C ARG A 463 13.16 33.27 -8.89
N ALA A 464 12.67 34.39 -9.40
CA ALA A 464 12.36 35.56 -8.60
C ALA A 464 11.05 35.42 -7.79
N SER A 465 10.20 34.46 -8.13
CA SER A 465 8.90 34.27 -7.50
C SER A 465 9.04 33.92 -6.00
N SER A 466 8.13 34.44 -5.18
CA SER A 466 8.07 34.12 -3.76
C SER A 466 7.85 32.63 -3.51
N ARG A 467 7.15 31.95 -4.44
CA ARG A 467 6.92 30.50 -4.36
C ARG A 467 8.23 29.72 -4.42
N TYR A 468 9.10 30.03 -5.40
CA TYR A 468 10.38 29.38 -5.54
C TYR A 468 11.33 29.69 -4.38
N GLN A 469 11.39 30.97 -3.97
CA GLN A 469 12.31 31.42 -2.90
C GLN A 469 11.96 30.82 -1.52
N GLN A 470 10.70 30.53 -1.26
CA GLN A 470 10.21 29.95 0.00
C GLN A 470 10.16 28.42 -0.01
N LEU A 471 10.60 27.75 -1.08
CA LEU A 471 10.62 26.30 -1.12
C LEU A 471 11.60 25.75 -0.07
N PRO A 472 11.25 24.64 0.60
CA PRO A 472 12.21 23.87 1.39
C PRO A 472 13.43 23.49 0.53
N ALA A 473 14.62 23.50 1.13
CA ALA A 473 15.89 23.24 0.41
C ALA A 473 15.84 21.97 -0.45
N THR A 474 15.25 20.89 0.08
CA THR A 474 15.09 19.61 -0.62
C THR A 474 14.19 19.73 -1.87
N ASN A 475 13.08 20.47 -1.77
CA ASN A 475 12.17 20.63 -2.91
C ASN A 475 12.79 21.55 -3.96
N ARG A 476 13.52 22.58 -3.54
CA ARG A 476 14.25 23.47 -4.45
C ARG A 476 15.30 22.68 -5.23
N SER A 477 16.14 21.89 -4.55
CA SER A 477 17.13 21.04 -5.21
C SER A 477 16.52 20.08 -6.23
N ARG A 478 15.36 19.47 -5.92
CA ARG A 478 14.63 18.60 -6.86
C ARG A 478 14.09 19.38 -8.06
N LEU A 479 13.53 20.56 -7.82
CA LEU A 479 13.02 21.42 -8.89
C LEU A 479 14.15 21.85 -9.83
N ASP A 480 15.33 22.18 -9.28
CA ASP A 480 16.53 22.56 -10.03
C ASP A 480 17.12 21.38 -10.81
N ALA A 481 16.91 20.15 -10.37
CA ALA A 481 17.28 18.93 -11.11
C ALA A 481 16.29 18.60 -12.25
N VAL A 482 14.99 18.88 -12.07
CA VAL A 482 13.94 18.62 -13.08
C VAL A 482 13.89 19.71 -14.15
N GLY A 483 14.16 20.96 -13.80
CA GLY A 483 14.04 22.11 -14.69
C GLY A 483 14.86 22.02 -15.98
N PRO A 484 16.15 21.71 -15.94
CA PRO A 484 16.96 21.50 -17.14
C PRO A 484 16.41 20.42 -18.08
N ARG A 485 15.91 19.33 -17.50
CA ARG A 485 15.29 18.23 -18.24
C ARG A 485 13.95 18.62 -18.90
N LEU A 486 13.20 19.51 -18.23
CA LEU A 486 11.99 20.08 -18.85
C LEU A 486 12.35 20.95 -20.06
N ILE A 487 13.41 21.74 -19.99
CA ILE A 487 13.90 22.54 -21.13
C ILE A 487 14.26 21.61 -22.32
N GLU A 488 15.01 20.53 -22.04
CA GLU A 488 15.37 19.54 -23.06
C GLU A 488 14.14 18.84 -23.64
N ALA A 489 13.21 18.37 -22.79
CA ALA A 489 12.00 17.70 -23.20
C ALA A 489 11.11 18.64 -24.05
N ALA A 490 10.98 19.90 -23.67
CA ALA A 490 10.25 20.91 -24.43
C ALA A 490 10.88 21.18 -25.79
N GLY A 491 12.22 21.32 -25.84
CA GLY A 491 12.95 21.51 -27.08
C GLY A 491 12.78 20.38 -28.11
N ALA A 492 12.49 19.18 -27.63
CA ALA A 492 12.23 18.01 -28.48
C ALA A 492 10.78 17.90 -28.98
N THR A 493 9.87 18.83 -28.61
CA THR A 493 8.46 18.87 -29.06
C THR A 493 8.27 19.73 -30.30
N GLY A 494 7.10 19.67 -30.93
CA GLY A 494 6.77 20.49 -32.10
C GLY A 494 6.58 21.99 -31.82
N ASP A 495 6.30 22.38 -30.57
CA ASP A 495 6.20 23.77 -30.10
C ASP A 495 6.89 23.95 -28.75
N PRO A 496 8.22 24.13 -28.74
CA PRO A 496 9.01 24.26 -27.54
C PRO A 496 8.58 25.41 -26.62
N ASP A 497 8.23 26.56 -27.20
CA ASP A 497 7.87 27.77 -26.44
C ASP A 497 6.60 27.57 -25.61
N THR A 498 5.56 27.00 -26.23
CA THR A 498 4.28 26.72 -25.56
C THR A 498 4.46 25.59 -24.54
N THR A 499 5.23 24.54 -24.90
CA THR A 499 5.51 23.41 -24.01
C THR A 499 6.22 23.85 -22.75
N LEU A 500 7.28 24.66 -22.88
CA LEU A 500 8.00 25.16 -21.71
C LEU A 500 7.11 26.03 -20.83
N ALA A 501 6.32 26.92 -21.43
CA ALA A 501 5.43 27.79 -20.66
C ALA A 501 4.42 27.01 -19.81
N ARG A 502 3.77 26.00 -20.38
CA ARG A 502 2.82 25.13 -19.68
C ARG A 502 3.52 24.21 -18.65
N GLY A 503 4.69 23.67 -19.03
CA GLY A 503 5.51 22.84 -18.16
C GLY A 503 6.00 23.59 -16.93
N LEU A 504 6.43 24.85 -17.06
CA LEU A 504 6.80 25.70 -15.92
C LEU A 504 5.64 25.97 -14.99
N ALA A 505 4.44 26.31 -15.53
CA ALA A 505 3.23 26.48 -14.73
C ALA A 505 2.87 25.19 -13.96
N PHE A 506 3.04 24.03 -14.60
CA PHE A 506 2.84 22.75 -13.95
C PHE A 506 3.85 22.50 -12.81
N LEU A 507 5.17 22.71 -13.06
CA LEU A 507 6.19 22.56 -12.03
C LEU A 507 5.96 23.51 -10.84
N GLU A 508 5.52 24.73 -11.07
CA GLU A 508 5.12 25.65 -10.00
C GLU A 508 3.95 25.12 -9.16
N GLY A 509 2.97 24.50 -9.81
CA GLY A 509 1.80 23.89 -9.17
C GLY A 509 2.16 22.75 -8.22
N ILE A 510 3.18 21.96 -8.60
CA ILE A 510 3.64 20.79 -7.82
C ILE A 510 4.86 21.07 -6.94
N ALA A 511 5.48 22.25 -7.00
CA ALA A 511 6.77 22.56 -6.35
C ALA A 511 6.81 22.29 -4.85
N ARG A 512 5.68 22.46 -4.14
CA ARG A 512 5.58 22.14 -2.70
C ARG A 512 5.38 20.66 -2.41
N ARG A 513 5.09 19.85 -3.43
CA ARG A 513 4.81 18.42 -3.31
C ARG A 513 6.04 17.61 -3.75
N GLY A 514 7.01 17.47 -2.85
CA GLY A 514 8.31 16.87 -3.14
C GLY A 514 8.26 15.45 -3.74
N ALA A 515 7.17 14.70 -3.53
CA ALA A 515 6.96 13.37 -4.12
C ALA A 515 6.84 13.41 -5.65
N TYR A 516 6.12 14.41 -6.21
CA TYR A 516 5.97 14.55 -7.67
C TYR A 516 7.26 15.02 -8.34
N LEU A 517 8.00 15.92 -7.68
CA LEU A 517 9.33 16.32 -8.17
C LEU A 517 10.29 15.12 -8.17
N ALA A 518 10.26 14.30 -7.13
CA ALA A 518 11.05 13.07 -7.05
C ALA A 518 10.68 12.07 -8.15
N LEU A 519 9.38 11.92 -8.46
CA LEU A 519 8.91 11.10 -9.57
C LEU A 519 9.50 11.55 -10.92
N LEU A 520 9.37 12.84 -11.22
CA LEU A 520 9.87 13.41 -12.49
C LEU A 520 11.40 13.36 -12.59
N GLN A 521 12.10 13.51 -11.47
CA GLN A 521 13.55 13.34 -11.39
C GLN A 521 13.97 11.90 -11.67
N GLN A 522 13.27 10.93 -11.07
CA GLN A 522 13.60 9.50 -11.16
C GLN A 522 13.22 8.88 -12.51
N TYR A 523 12.18 9.42 -13.18
CA TYR A 523 11.64 8.88 -14.42
C TYR A 523 11.63 9.92 -15.55
N PRO A 524 12.73 10.14 -16.26
CA PRO A 524 12.81 11.11 -17.37
C PRO A 524 11.75 10.89 -18.45
N MET A 525 11.37 9.61 -18.68
CA MET A 525 10.31 9.26 -19.63
C MET A 525 8.94 9.81 -19.23
N ALA A 526 8.64 9.91 -17.94
CA ALA A 526 7.40 10.53 -17.45
C ALA A 526 7.40 12.03 -17.78
N LEU A 527 8.53 12.71 -17.56
CA LEU A 527 8.68 14.14 -17.91
C LEU A 527 8.55 14.37 -19.42
N ARG A 528 9.09 13.48 -20.25
CA ARG A 528 8.92 13.54 -21.70
C ARG A 528 7.46 13.41 -22.09
N ARG A 529 6.72 12.43 -21.53
CA ARG A 529 5.28 12.26 -21.76
C ARG A 529 4.48 13.49 -21.31
N VAL A 530 4.84 14.09 -20.18
CA VAL A 530 4.29 15.37 -19.75
C VAL A 530 4.52 16.46 -20.78
N ALA A 531 5.74 16.61 -21.28
CA ALA A 531 6.06 17.62 -22.31
C ALA A 531 5.25 17.39 -23.60
N ASP A 532 5.13 16.16 -24.08
CA ASP A 532 4.34 15.80 -25.25
C ASP A 532 2.85 16.18 -25.06
N MET A 533 2.27 15.88 -23.90
CA MET A 533 0.89 16.28 -23.56
C MET A 533 0.72 17.80 -23.46
N MET A 534 1.69 18.52 -22.87
CA MET A 534 1.70 19.98 -22.77
C MET A 534 1.78 20.64 -24.17
N CYS A 535 2.51 20.02 -25.08
CA CYS A 535 2.58 20.44 -26.48
C CYS A 535 1.24 20.25 -27.19
N ALA A 536 0.65 19.06 -27.06
CA ALA A 536 -0.49 18.61 -27.85
C ALA A 536 -1.79 19.33 -27.46
N SER A 537 -2.05 19.61 -26.17
CA SER A 537 -3.35 20.11 -25.71
C SER A 537 -3.26 21.04 -24.51
N HIS A 538 -3.94 22.20 -24.61
CA HIS A 538 -4.13 23.08 -23.45
C HIS A 538 -5.00 22.41 -22.38
N TRP A 539 -6.06 21.75 -22.81
CA TRP A 539 -6.97 21.05 -21.90
C TRP A 539 -6.25 19.93 -21.11
N ALA A 540 -5.38 19.18 -21.78
CA ALA A 540 -4.57 18.15 -21.13
C ALA A 540 -3.61 18.75 -20.09
N ALA A 541 -3.01 19.90 -20.39
CA ALA A 541 -2.16 20.64 -19.46
C ALA A 541 -2.92 21.10 -18.23
N ASP A 542 -4.09 21.70 -18.41
CA ASP A 542 -4.95 22.15 -17.32
C ASP A 542 -5.47 20.99 -16.49
N TYR A 543 -5.85 19.90 -17.14
CA TYR A 543 -6.32 18.68 -16.46
C TYR A 543 -5.25 18.11 -15.53
N LEU A 544 -4.00 17.98 -16.00
CA LEU A 544 -2.89 17.52 -15.19
C LEU A 544 -2.53 18.52 -14.07
N ASN A 545 -2.67 19.82 -14.30
CA ASN A 545 -2.49 20.85 -13.28
C ASN A 545 -3.51 20.72 -12.14
N HIS A 546 -4.76 20.41 -12.46
CA HIS A 546 -5.83 20.21 -11.47
C HIS A 546 -5.67 18.87 -10.72
N TYR A 547 -5.22 17.83 -11.42
CA TYR A 547 -5.10 16.48 -10.88
C TYR A 547 -3.67 15.93 -10.98
N PRO A 548 -2.68 16.49 -10.25
CA PRO A 548 -1.27 16.06 -10.33
C PRO A 548 -1.04 14.59 -9.93
N LEU A 549 -2.00 13.97 -9.22
CA LEU A 549 -1.98 12.55 -8.87
C LEU A 549 -1.92 11.65 -10.12
N LEU A 550 -2.40 12.14 -11.26
CA LEU A 550 -2.41 11.44 -12.55
C LEU A 550 -1.01 11.25 -13.16
N LEU A 551 0.02 11.93 -12.64
CA LEU A 551 1.41 11.64 -13.00
C LEU A 551 1.78 10.18 -12.82
N ASP A 552 1.17 9.52 -11.83
CA ASP A 552 1.40 8.12 -11.54
C ASP A 552 0.96 7.21 -12.70
N GLU A 553 -0.08 7.60 -13.45
CA GLU A 553 -0.56 6.86 -14.61
C GLU A 553 0.47 6.85 -15.76
N LEU A 554 1.30 7.91 -15.86
CA LEU A 554 2.36 7.99 -16.87
C LEU A 554 3.48 6.96 -16.69
N LEU A 555 3.54 6.31 -15.53
CA LEU A 555 4.51 5.26 -15.23
C LEU A 555 4.02 3.85 -15.59
N ASP A 556 2.71 3.69 -15.87
CA ASP A 556 2.17 2.38 -16.26
C ASP A 556 2.66 2.03 -17.68
N PRO A 557 3.38 0.90 -17.88
CA PRO A 557 3.78 0.44 -19.20
C PRO A 557 2.60 0.20 -20.14
N ARG A 558 1.43 -0.15 -19.57
CA ARG A 558 0.19 -0.46 -20.29
C ARG A 558 -0.59 0.79 -20.70
N LEU A 559 -0.10 2.00 -20.40
CA LEU A 559 -0.79 3.26 -20.70
C LEU A 559 -1.22 3.35 -22.18
N TYR A 560 -0.39 2.82 -23.06
CA TYR A 560 -0.60 2.84 -24.51
C TYR A 560 -1.12 1.50 -25.09
N GLU A 561 -1.53 0.55 -24.24
CA GLU A 561 -2.24 -0.65 -24.69
C GLU A 561 -3.65 -0.28 -25.15
N MET A 562 -4.02 -0.66 -26.39
CA MET A 562 -5.27 -0.25 -27.02
C MET A 562 -6.53 -0.88 -26.39
N ALA A 563 -6.41 -2.02 -25.73
CA ALA A 563 -7.55 -2.72 -25.13
C ALA A 563 -7.78 -2.26 -23.69
N THR A 564 -8.86 -1.54 -23.44
CA THR A 564 -9.31 -1.26 -22.07
C THR A 564 -9.99 -2.48 -21.49
N ASP A 565 -9.44 -3.03 -20.39
CA ASP A 565 -10.07 -4.12 -19.64
C ASP A 565 -11.19 -3.57 -18.73
N TRP A 566 -12.40 -3.47 -19.28
CA TRP A 566 -13.56 -3.01 -18.52
C TRP A 566 -14.00 -3.97 -17.43
N THR A 567 -13.74 -5.27 -17.59
CA THR A 567 -14.06 -6.26 -16.55
C THR A 567 -13.17 -6.09 -15.34
N GLY A 568 -11.86 -6.04 -15.55
CA GLY A 568 -10.90 -5.76 -14.49
C GLY A 568 -11.10 -4.37 -13.85
N PHE A 569 -11.51 -3.36 -14.62
CA PHE A 569 -11.86 -2.04 -14.07
C PHE A 569 -13.02 -2.13 -13.08
N ARG A 570 -14.14 -2.82 -13.46
CA ARG A 570 -15.31 -3.00 -12.58
C ARG A 570 -14.97 -3.79 -11.32
N GLU A 571 -14.20 -4.87 -11.46
CA GLU A 571 -13.77 -5.69 -10.32
C GLU A 571 -12.91 -4.88 -9.34
N ASN A 572 -11.97 -4.10 -9.85
CA ASN A 572 -11.12 -3.23 -9.05
C ASN A 572 -11.93 -2.11 -8.35
N LEU A 573 -12.87 -1.49 -9.06
CA LEU A 573 -13.77 -0.49 -8.49
C LEU A 573 -14.57 -1.07 -7.32
N ARG A 574 -15.22 -2.21 -7.51
CA ARG A 574 -16.02 -2.89 -6.48
C ARG A 574 -15.16 -3.30 -5.27
N ALA A 575 -13.96 -3.83 -5.50
CA ALA A 575 -13.04 -4.18 -4.44
C ALA A 575 -12.64 -2.98 -3.59
N ASN A 576 -12.34 -1.84 -4.22
CA ASN A 576 -11.99 -0.60 -3.50
C ASN A 576 -13.20 -0.04 -2.72
N LEU A 577 -14.39 -0.05 -3.30
CA LEU A 577 -15.61 0.40 -2.62
C LEU A 577 -15.94 -0.50 -1.42
N ALA A 578 -15.81 -1.83 -1.56
CA ALA A 578 -16.08 -2.79 -0.48
C ALA A 578 -15.14 -2.60 0.73
N LEU A 579 -13.87 -2.23 0.49
CA LEU A 579 -12.90 -1.93 1.56
C LEU A 579 -13.28 -0.71 2.40
N HIS A 580 -14.12 0.18 1.87
CA HIS A 580 -14.52 1.44 2.50
C HIS A 580 -16.04 1.55 2.65
N ALA A 581 -16.74 0.41 2.66
CA ALA A 581 -18.19 0.38 2.74
C ALA A 581 -18.73 1.12 3.98
N GLY A 582 -19.64 2.06 3.75
CA GLY A 582 -20.26 2.90 4.78
C GLY A 582 -19.54 4.23 5.06
N ASP A 583 -18.35 4.46 4.47
CA ASP A 583 -17.68 5.76 4.48
C ASP A 583 -18.05 6.52 3.19
N THR A 584 -19.14 7.27 3.27
CA THR A 584 -19.73 7.98 2.12
C THR A 584 -18.75 8.93 1.43
N GLU A 585 -17.93 9.66 2.19
CA GLU A 585 -16.97 10.61 1.65
C GLU A 585 -15.88 9.86 0.86
N ARG A 586 -15.40 8.77 1.43
CA ARG A 586 -14.38 7.94 0.78
C ARG A 586 -14.91 7.18 -0.43
N GLU A 587 -16.14 6.66 -0.37
CA GLU A 587 -16.80 6.04 -1.53
C GLU A 587 -16.93 7.03 -2.71
N MET A 588 -17.34 8.28 -2.43
CA MET A 588 -17.41 9.33 -3.43
C MET A 588 -16.03 9.68 -4.03
N ASP A 589 -14.99 9.73 -3.21
CA ASP A 589 -13.63 9.99 -3.68
C ASP A 589 -13.09 8.86 -4.56
N ILE A 590 -13.34 7.58 -4.20
CA ILE A 590 -12.92 6.41 -4.98
C ILE A 590 -13.51 6.48 -6.40
N LEU A 591 -14.81 6.77 -6.52
CA LEU A 591 -15.46 6.91 -7.83
C LEU A 591 -14.76 7.98 -8.69
N ARG A 592 -14.43 9.14 -8.11
CA ARG A 592 -13.77 10.26 -8.80
C ARG A 592 -12.33 9.94 -9.19
N GLU A 593 -11.58 9.34 -8.30
CA GLU A 593 -10.19 8.96 -8.56
C GLU A 593 -10.08 7.96 -9.70
N MET A 594 -10.94 6.95 -9.69
CA MET A 594 -10.96 5.95 -10.75
C MET A 594 -11.48 6.53 -12.08
N HIS A 595 -12.45 7.46 -12.03
CA HIS A 595 -12.88 8.23 -13.19
C HIS A 595 -11.72 9.01 -13.80
N HIS A 596 -11.05 9.85 -13.01
CA HIS A 596 -9.97 10.71 -13.51
C HIS A 596 -8.78 9.90 -14.02
N ALA A 597 -8.43 8.79 -13.37
CA ALA A 597 -7.36 7.90 -13.85
C ALA A 597 -7.70 7.30 -15.22
N GLN A 598 -8.94 6.83 -15.40
CA GLN A 598 -9.36 6.24 -16.67
C GLN A 598 -9.50 7.27 -17.80
N VAL A 599 -10.06 8.45 -17.51
CA VAL A 599 -10.11 9.59 -18.46
C VAL A 599 -8.70 9.98 -18.90
N PHE A 600 -7.75 10.03 -17.97
CA PHE A 600 -6.37 10.40 -18.28
C PHE A 600 -5.67 9.35 -19.17
N ARG A 601 -5.94 8.05 -18.95
CA ARG A 601 -5.45 6.98 -19.82
C ARG A 601 -5.99 7.13 -21.24
N LEU A 602 -7.30 7.34 -21.38
CA LEU A 602 -7.93 7.58 -22.68
C LEU A 602 -7.37 8.82 -23.36
N LEU A 603 -7.15 9.90 -22.62
CA LEU A 603 -6.53 11.12 -23.12
C LEU A 603 -5.10 10.88 -23.64
N ALA A 604 -4.29 10.14 -22.89
CA ALA A 604 -2.93 9.83 -23.32
C ALA A 604 -2.90 8.99 -24.62
N GLN A 605 -3.82 8.04 -24.76
CA GLN A 605 -3.97 7.23 -25.97
C GLN A 605 -4.49 8.05 -27.16
N ASP A 606 -5.43 8.95 -26.94
CA ASP A 606 -5.98 9.86 -27.95
C ASP A 606 -4.89 10.80 -28.47
N LEU A 607 -4.15 11.47 -27.58
CA LEU A 607 -3.05 12.36 -27.96
C LEU A 607 -1.90 11.64 -28.65
N ALA A 608 -1.73 10.34 -28.39
CA ALA A 608 -0.77 9.49 -29.10
C ALA A 608 -1.31 9.00 -30.46
N GLY A 609 -2.54 9.34 -30.85
CA GLY A 609 -3.17 8.92 -32.10
C GLY A 609 -3.52 7.44 -32.17
N LEU A 610 -3.67 6.78 -31.02
CA LEU A 610 -3.95 5.34 -30.94
C LEU A 610 -5.45 5.02 -31.02
N GLN A 611 -6.33 6.03 -30.90
CA GLN A 611 -7.78 5.85 -30.92
C GLN A 611 -8.43 6.73 -31.99
N THR A 612 -9.54 6.22 -32.58
CA THR A 612 -10.44 7.07 -33.33
C THR A 612 -11.42 7.77 -32.37
N ILE A 613 -12.04 8.87 -32.84
CA ILE A 613 -12.99 9.62 -32.01
C ILE A 613 -14.21 8.78 -31.63
N GLU A 614 -14.64 7.86 -32.50
CA GLU A 614 -15.74 6.94 -32.22
C GLU A 614 -15.39 5.99 -31.07
N HIS A 615 -14.23 5.34 -31.11
CA HIS A 615 -13.75 4.45 -30.06
C HIS A 615 -13.55 5.20 -28.74
N LEU A 616 -12.98 6.41 -28.80
CA LEU A 616 -12.83 7.27 -27.62
C LEU A 616 -14.19 7.57 -26.97
N SER A 617 -15.17 7.96 -27.79
CA SER A 617 -16.53 8.27 -27.30
C SER A 617 -17.22 7.04 -26.73
N ASP A 618 -17.05 5.87 -27.33
CA ASP A 618 -17.54 4.62 -26.78
C ASP A 618 -16.90 4.30 -25.42
N HIS A 619 -15.60 4.47 -25.27
CA HIS A 619 -14.91 4.25 -23.99
C HIS A 619 -15.32 5.26 -22.91
N LEU A 620 -15.45 6.54 -23.24
CA LEU A 620 -15.94 7.55 -22.29
C LEU A 620 -17.37 7.25 -21.84
N THR A 621 -18.19 6.75 -22.76
CA THR A 621 -19.58 6.35 -22.45
C THR A 621 -19.63 5.10 -21.58
N GLU A 622 -18.81 4.08 -21.86
CA GLU A 622 -18.72 2.87 -21.03
C GLU A 622 -18.23 3.18 -19.61
N LEU A 623 -17.32 4.15 -19.48
CA LEU A 623 -16.86 4.66 -18.19
C LEU A 623 -18.01 5.29 -17.41
N ALA A 624 -18.79 6.18 -18.07
CA ALA A 624 -19.94 6.83 -17.45
C ALA A 624 -21.01 5.84 -17.03
N ASP A 625 -21.38 4.89 -17.93
CA ASP A 625 -22.36 3.85 -17.65
C ASP A 625 -21.94 3.00 -16.44
N THR A 626 -20.64 2.59 -16.41
CA THR A 626 -20.11 1.77 -15.31
C THR A 626 -20.14 2.51 -13.98
N LEU A 627 -19.70 3.76 -13.94
CA LEU A 627 -19.66 4.55 -12.70
C LEU A 627 -21.07 4.88 -12.18
N VAL A 628 -21.99 5.24 -13.08
CA VAL A 628 -23.40 5.48 -12.70
C VAL A 628 -24.04 4.19 -12.18
N GLN A 629 -23.81 3.05 -12.86
CA GLN A 629 -24.32 1.75 -12.42
C GLN A 629 -23.85 1.36 -11.01
N GLU A 630 -22.56 1.56 -10.69
CA GLU A 630 -22.02 1.24 -9.36
C GLU A 630 -22.46 2.27 -8.30
N THR A 631 -22.74 3.52 -8.69
CA THR A 631 -23.20 4.58 -7.77
C THR A 631 -24.65 4.35 -7.29
N VAL A 632 -25.56 3.83 -8.14
CA VAL A 632 -26.96 3.62 -7.78
C VAL A 632 -27.16 2.78 -6.51
N PRO A 633 -26.57 1.58 -6.35
CA PRO A 633 -26.73 0.79 -5.14
C PRO A 633 -26.10 1.43 -3.90
N LEU A 634 -24.96 2.13 -4.04
CA LEU A 634 -24.33 2.86 -2.94
C LEU A 634 -25.27 3.94 -2.39
N VAL A 635 -25.79 4.77 -3.28
CA VAL A 635 -26.74 5.85 -2.90
C VAL A 635 -28.01 5.27 -2.32
N TRP A 636 -28.57 4.19 -2.91
CA TRP A 636 -29.75 3.50 -2.37
C TRP A 636 -29.50 3.02 -0.94
N GLY A 637 -28.29 2.52 -0.66
CA GLY A 637 -27.85 2.12 0.68
C GLY A 637 -27.99 3.24 1.72
N THR A 638 -27.86 4.51 1.32
CA THR A 638 -27.95 5.69 2.22
C THR A 638 -29.39 6.17 2.44
N VAL A 639 -30.37 5.73 1.64
CA VAL A 639 -31.78 6.15 1.77
C VAL A 639 -32.39 5.51 3.03
N LYS A 640 -32.80 6.34 4.00
CA LYS A 640 -33.47 5.87 5.21
C LYS A 640 -34.89 5.40 4.88
N LYS A 641 -35.34 4.31 5.53
CA LYS A 641 -36.69 3.72 5.36
C LYS A 641 -36.97 3.24 3.92
N ARG A 642 -36.00 2.59 3.30
CA ARG A 642 -36.19 1.94 2.00
C ARG A 642 -37.34 0.93 2.08
N HIS A 643 -38.21 0.88 1.06
CA HIS A 643 -39.32 -0.05 0.99
C HIS A 643 -38.94 -1.39 0.36
N CYS A 644 -37.76 -1.46 -0.29
CA CYS A 644 -37.22 -2.68 -0.90
C CYS A 644 -35.70 -2.74 -0.76
N GLU A 645 -35.11 -3.90 -0.91
CA GLU A 645 -33.67 -4.13 -0.81
C GLU A 645 -32.95 -3.62 -2.07
N THR A 646 -33.48 -3.98 -3.25
CA THR A 646 -32.95 -3.57 -4.56
C THR A 646 -33.94 -2.62 -5.23
N PRO A 647 -33.50 -1.42 -5.68
CA PRO A 647 -34.40 -0.44 -6.28
C PRO A 647 -34.82 -0.86 -7.70
N LYS A 648 -36.12 -0.80 -7.97
CA LYS A 648 -36.69 -0.93 -9.32
C LYS A 648 -36.62 0.42 -10.04
N PHE A 649 -35.42 0.84 -10.35
CA PHE A 649 -35.08 2.17 -10.78
C PHE A 649 -34.12 2.12 -11.96
N ALA A 650 -34.29 3.00 -12.93
CA ALA A 650 -33.46 3.10 -14.12
C ALA A 650 -32.98 4.53 -14.36
N VAL A 651 -31.74 4.64 -14.78
CA VAL A 651 -31.14 5.87 -15.31
C VAL A 651 -31.15 5.78 -16.83
N ILE A 652 -31.83 6.73 -17.45
CA ILE A 652 -31.92 6.87 -18.89
C ILE A 652 -31.01 8.02 -19.33
N GLY A 653 -30.02 7.71 -20.14
CA GLY A 653 -29.12 8.71 -20.75
C GLY A 653 -29.72 9.24 -22.03
N TYR A 654 -29.69 10.55 -22.16
CA TYR A 654 -30.08 11.29 -23.36
C TYR A 654 -28.87 11.97 -24.01
N GLY A 655 -29.08 12.81 -24.98
CA GLY A 655 -28.03 13.64 -25.59
C GLY A 655 -26.81 12.85 -26.04
N LYS A 656 -25.64 13.31 -25.66
CA LYS A 656 -24.36 12.65 -26.01
C LYS A 656 -24.17 11.32 -25.29
N MET A 657 -24.62 11.21 -24.03
CA MET A 657 -24.55 9.96 -23.28
C MET A 657 -25.45 8.89 -23.92
N GLY A 658 -26.67 9.23 -24.24
CA GLY A 658 -27.61 8.32 -24.91
C GLY A 658 -27.14 7.90 -26.30
N GLY A 659 -26.56 8.83 -27.08
CA GLY A 659 -26.01 8.60 -28.42
C GLY A 659 -24.65 7.91 -28.46
N LYS A 660 -24.01 7.65 -27.31
CA LYS A 660 -22.62 7.19 -27.19
C LYS A 660 -21.61 8.12 -27.87
N GLU A 661 -21.77 9.41 -27.64
CA GLU A 661 -20.95 10.47 -28.25
C GLU A 661 -20.32 11.39 -27.17
N LEU A 662 -20.01 10.84 -25.98
CA LEU A 662 -19.39 11.61 -24.90
C LEU A 662 -18.00 12.09 -25.30
N GLY A 663 -17.69 13.34 -24.96
CA GLY A 663 -16.35 13.91 -24.96
C GLY A 663 -15.87 14.13 -23.52
N TYR A 664 -14.63 14.56 -23.37
CA TYR A 664 -13.96 14.72 -22.06
C TYR A 664 -14.68 15.64 -21.07
N ALA A 665 -15.31 16.69 -21.55
CA ALA A 665 -16.03 17.70 -20.75
C ALA A 665 -17.54 17.68 -21.03
N SER A 666 -18.10 16.53 -21.40
CA SER A 666 -19.53 16.40 -21.62
C SER A 666 -20.26 16.24 -20.29
N ASP A 667 -21.36 16.96 -20.15
CA ASP A 667 -22.37 16.72 -19.12
C ASP A 667 -23.18 15.46 -19.44
N LEU A 668 -23.82 14.91 -18.42
CA LEU A 668 -24.73 13.77 -18.55
C LEU A 668 -26.17 14.26 -18.54
N ASP A 669 -26.85 14.13 -19.69
CA ASP A 669 -28.29 14.37 -19.81
C ASP A 669 -29.03 13.13 -19.26
N LEU A 670 -29.67 13.24 -18.09
CA LEU A 670 -30.23 12.11 -17.36
C LEU A 670 -31.73 12.28 -17.11
N VAL A 671 -32.47 11.17 -17.25
CA VAL A 671 -33.85 11.04 -16.79
C VAL A 671 -33.95 9.78 -15.90
N TYR A 672 -34.64 9.91 -14.77
CA TYR A 672 -34.81 8.86 -13.81
C TYR A 672 -36.21 8.27 -13.87
N LEU A 673 -36.29 6.95 -14.05
CA LEU A 673 -37.54 6.21 -14.12
C LEU A 673 -37.59 5.12 -13.06
N PHE A 674 -38.81 4.77 -12.60
CA PHE A 674 -39.04 3.62 -11.72
C PHE A 674 -40.28 2.85 -12.11
N ASP A 675 -40.33 1.58 -11.72
CA ASP A 675 -41.43 0.67 -11.97
C ASP A 675 -41.79 -0.10 -10.70
N ASP A 676 -42.51 0.58 -9.80
CA ASP A 676 -42.82 0.05 -8.47
C ASP A 676 -44.16 0.61 -7.97
N ASP A 677 -45.06 -0.30 -7.56
CA ASP A 677 -46.41 0.02 -7.06
C ASP A 677 -46.45 0.26 -5.54
N ALA A 678 -45.30 0.22 -4.85
CA ALA A 678 -45.25 0.45 -3.41
C ALA A 678 -45.68 1.90 -3.07
N MET A 679 -46.43 2.05 -1.97
CA MET A 679 -47.02 3.34 -1.56
C MET A 679 -45.97 4.44 -1.35
N ASP A 680 -44.76 4.08 -0.91
CA ASP A 680 -43.64 4.99 -0.64
C ASP A 680 -42.64 5.06 -1.83
N ALA A 681 -42.93 4.45 -2.96
CA ALA A 681 -42.01 4.33 -4.11
C ALA A 681 -41.60 5.72 -4.63
N GLU A 682 -42.56 6.59 -4.94
CA GLU A 682 -42.31 7.92 -5.49
C GLU A 682 -41.42 8.75 -4.58
N GLU A 683 -41.70 8.76 -3.27
CA GLU A 683 -40.90 9.52 -2.29
C GLU A 683 -39.47 8.98 -2.21
N ASN A 684 -39.32 7.64 -2.14
CA ASN A 684 -38.03 7.00 -1.99
C ASN A 684 -37.17 7.15 -3.26
N TYR A 685 -37.76 7.01 -4.45
CA TYR A 685 -37.03 7.20 -5.70
C TYR A 685 -36.74 8.66 -6.00
N THR A 686 -37.57 9.61 -5.57
CA THR A 686 -37.25 11.04 -5.61
C THR A 686 -36.04 11.35 -4.73
N ARG A 687 -35.98 10.78 -3.51
CA ARG A 687 -34.81 10.91 -2.62
C ARG A 687 -33.54 10.28 -3.21
N LEU A 688 -33.69 9.09 -3.81
CA LEU A 688 -32.59 8.44 -4.53
C LEU A 688 -32.05 9.34 -5.63
N SER A 689 -32.93 9.89 -6.46
CA SER A 689 -32.54 10.77 -7.58
C SER A 689 -31.83 12.05 -7.12
N GLN A 690 -32.32 12.68 -6.05
CA GLN A 690 -31.68 13.87 -5.47
C GLN A 690 -30.26 13.54 -4.98
N ARG A 691 -30.12 12.44 -4.25
CA ARG A 691 -28.81 12.03 -3.73
C ARG A 691 -27.88 11.55 -4.83
N LEU A 692 -28.40 10.80 -5.81
CA LEU A 692 -27.61 10.34 -6.96
C LEU A 692 -27.05 11.56 -7.73
N ASN A 693 -27.89 12.54 -8.01
CA ASN A 693 -27.44 13.78 -8.65
C ASN A 693 -26.37 14.49 -7.82
N SER A 694 -26.56 14.59 -6.49
CA SER A 694 -25.55 15.14 -5.59
C SER A 694 -24.24 14.36 -5.61
N TRP A 695 -24.29 13.04 -5.60
CA TRP A 695 -23.07 12.22 -5.68
C TRP A 695 -22.31 12.39 -6.99
N LEU A 696 -23.03 12.57 -8.10
CA LEU A 696 -22.42 12.79 -9.42
C LEU A 696 -21.79 14.19 -9.53
N SER A 697 -22.49 15.25 -9.07
CA SER A 697 -22.15 16.65 -9.39
C SER A 697 -21.46 17.43 -8.25
N SER A 698 -21.46 16.93 -7.01
CA SER A 698 -20.81 17.64 -5.90
C SER A 698 -19.30 17.65 -6.01
N GLN A 699 -18.69 18.77 -5.64
CA GLN A 699 -17.24 18.92 -5.52
C GLN A 699 -16.74 18.22 -4.24
N THR A 700 -15.78 17.33 -4.37
CA THR A 700 -15.01 16.75 -3.24
C THR A 700 -13.52 17.07 -3.38
N PRO A 701 -12.67 16.70 -2.42
CA PRO A 701 -11.22 16.85 -2.57
C PRO A 701 -10.66 16.12 -3.82
N ALA A 702 -11.33 15.04 -4.27
CA ALA A 702 -10.97 14.32 -5.48
C ALA A 702 -11.56 14.90 -6.78
N GLY A 703 -12.34 15.98 -6.71
CA GLY A 703 -12.95 16.65 -7.86
C GLY A 703 -14.46 16.44 -7.97
N ILE A 704 -14.99 16.63 -9.18
CA ILE A 704 -16.37 16.33 -9.57
C ILE A 704 -16.37 15.04 -10.38
N LEU A 705 -17.40 14.20 -10.21
CA LEU A 705 -17.50 12.97 -11.00
C LEU A 705 -18.03 13.28 -12.40
N PHE A 706 -19.22 13.89 -12.49
CA PHE A 706 -19.83 14.36 -13.74
C PHE A 706 -20.68 15.61 -13.48
N GLU A 707 -20.69 16.55 -14.41
CA GLU A 707 -21.77 17.52 -14.51
C GLU A 707 -23.03 16.83 -15.04
N THR A 708 -24.22 17.22 -14.56
CA THR A 708 -25.48 16.56 -14.89
C THR A 708 -26.52 17.56 -15.35
N ASP A 709 -27.27 17.22 -16.39
CA ASP A 709 -28.43 17.96 -16.85
C ASP A 709 -29.68 17.08 -16.73
N LEU A 710 -30.68 17.59 -16.00
CA LEU A 710 -31.94 16.88 -15.75
C LEU A 710 -33.14 17.53 -16.46
N ARG A 711 -32.92 18.53 -17.35
CA ARG A 711 -33.98 19.30 -17.97
C ARG A 711 -34.83 18.53 -18.98
N LEU A 712 -34.33 17.39 -19.47
CA LEU A 712 -35.06 16.52 -20.40
C LEU A 712 -36.10 15.61 -19.74
N ARG A 713 -36.26 15.69 -18.40
CA ARG A 713 -37.31 14.97 -17.68
C ARG A 713 -38.72 15.53 -18.00
N PRO A 714 -39.79 14.74 -17.85
CA PRO A 714 -41.16 15.22 -18.04
C PRO A 714 -41.44 16.48 -17.26
N ASN A 715 -42.01 17.49 -17.95
CA ASN A 715 -42.25 18.87 -17.47
C ASN A 715 -40.99 19.69 -17.12
N GLY A 716 -39.79 19.25 -17.57
CA GLY A 716 -38.56 20.00 -17.37
C GLY A 716 -38.29 20.29 -15.90
N ASP A 717 -37.85 21.51 -15.58
CA ASP A 717 -37.51 21.92 -14.21
C ASP A 717 -38.68 21.95 -13.22
N SER A 718 -39.92 21.98 -13.70
CA SER A 718 -41.12 21.90 -12.86
C SER A 718 -41.55 20.49 -12.55
N GLY A 719 -41.00 19.47 -13.21
CA GLY A 719 -41.36 18.08 -13.05
C GLY A 719 -40.64 17.37 -11.90
N LEU A 720 -41.19 16.23 -11.51
CA LEU A 720 -40.59 15.34 -10.54
C LEU A 720 -39.21 14.84 -11.05
N LEU A 721 -38.26 14.61 -10.11
CA LEU A 721 -36.94 14.12 -10.47
C LEU A 721 -36.97 12.65 -10.91
N ALA A 722 -37.81 11.82 -10.28
CA ALA A 722 -38.09 10.46 -10.69
C ALA A 722 -39.55 10.32 -11.09
N VAL A 723 -39.82 9.62 -12.18
CA VAL A 723 -41.17 9.44 -12.73
C VAL A 723 -41.43 7.94 -12.94
N SER A 724 -42.65 7.46 -12.65
CA SER A 724 -42.99 6.07 -12.98
C SER A 724 -42.98 5.87 -14.49
N VAL A 725 -42.65 4.65 -14.92
CA VAL A 725 -42.60 4.30 -16.36
C VAL A 725 -43.94 4.57 -17.05
N ASP A 726 -45.06 4.32 -16.37
CA ASP A 726 -46.39 4.57 -16.91
C ASP A 726 -46.69 6.06 -17.01
N ALA A 727 -46.34 6.87 -16.01
CA ALA A 727 -46.48 8.33 -16.07
C ALA A 727 -45.59 8.94 -17.17
N PHE A 728 -44.36 8.39 -17.36
CA PHE A 728 -43.49 8.78 -18.47
C PHE A 728 -44.13 8.50 -19.83
N ARG A 729 -44.71 7.28 -20.00
CA ARG A 729 -45.42 6.93 -21.23
C ARG A 729 -46.57 7.85 -21.49
N ASP A 730 -47.42 8.09 -20.50
CA ASP A 730 -48.56 8.98 -20.59
C ASP A 730 -48.17 10.42 -20.96
N TYR A 731 -47.10 10.95 -20.34
CA TYR A 731 -46.56 12.23 -20.68
C TYR A 731 -46.12 12.31 -22.14
N GLN A 732 -45.34 11.35 -22.59
CA GLN A 732 -44.83 11.27 -23.97
C GLN A 732 -45.93 11.18 -25.00
N LEU A 733 -47.05 10.50 -24.69
CA LEU A 733 -48.19 10.39 -25.60
C LEU A 733 -49.06 11.64 -25.65
N LYS A 734 -49.19 12.36 -24.53
CA LYS A 734 -50.24 13.41 -24.40
C LYS A 734 -49.69 14.84 -24.35
N ASN A 735 -48.49 15.02 -23.77
CA ASN A 735 -48.00 16.33 -23.39
C ASN A 735 -46.63 16.69 -23.97
N ALA A 736 -45.83 15.71 -24.41
CA ALA A 736 -44.50 15.95 -24.92
C ALA A 736 -44.50 16.72 -26.26
N TRP A 737 -43.53 17.60 -26.40
CA TRP A 737 -43.32 18.36 -27.63
C TRP A 737 -42.56 17.54 -28.69
N PRO A 738 -42.68 17.83 -29.99
CA PRO A 738 -41.94 17.16 -31.05
C PRO A 738 -40.43 17.10 -30.82
N TRP A 739 -39.83 18.11 -30.20
CA TRP A 739 -38.42 18.16 -29.90
C TRP A 739 -38.02 17.16 -28.77
N GLU A 740 -38.92 16.90 -27.81
CA GLU A 740 -38.70 15.86 -26.81
C GLU A 740 -38.68 14.45 -27.44
N HIS A 741 -39.56 14.23 -28.41
CA HIS A 741 -39.52 12.99 -29.20
C HIS A 741 -38.26 12.90 -30.08
N GLN A 742 -37.70 14.03 -30.56
CA GLN A 742 -36.40 14.03 -31.21
C GLN A 742 -35.29 13.65 -30.24
N ALA A 743 -35.27 14.22 -29.03
CA ALA A 743 -34.33 13.88 -27.99
C ALA A 743 -34.42 12.37 -27.63
N LEU A 744 -35.63 11.79 -27.63
CA LEU A 744 -35.88 10.39 -27.38
C LEU A 744 -35.23 9.45 -28.40
N THR A 745 -34.93 9.91 -29.64
CA THR A 745 -34.21 9.10 -30.64
C THR A 745 -32.84 8.65 -30.17
N ARG A 746 -32.21 9.46 -29.31
CA ARG A 746 -30.86 9.21 -28.76
C ARG A 746 -30.91 8.65 -27.34
N ALA A 747 -32.10 8.50 -26.75
CA ALA A 747 -32.22 8.03 -25.38
C ALA A 747 -32.01 6.51 -25.29
N ARG A 748 -31.35 6.07 -24.24
CA ARG A 748 -31.13 4.64 -23.93
C ARG A 748 -31.06 4.37 -22.42
N PHE A 749 -31.30 3.14 -22.04
CA PHE A 749 -31.01 2.67 -20.69
C PHE A 749 -29.49 2.66 -20.45
N CYS A 750 -29.03 3.23 -19.33
CA CYS A 750 -27.62 3.33 -18.96
C CYS A 750 -27.28 2.55 -17.67
N ALA A 751 -28.15 2.66 -16.65
CA ALA A 751 -27.85 2.07 -15.34
C ALA A 751 -29.13 1.75 -14.56
N GLY A 752 -29.01 0.90 -13.53
CA GLY A 752 -30.09 0.52 -12.62
C GLY A 752 -30.71 -0.85 -12.98
N ASP A 753 -32.02 -0.99 -12.80
CA ASP A 753 -32.74 -2.25 -13.05
C ASP A 753 -32.98 -2.47 -14.56
N PRO A 754 -32.44 -3.55 -15.15
CA PRO A 754 -32.67 -3.87 -16.55
C PRO A 754 -34.14 -4.14 -16.91
N ALA A 755 -35.01 -4.51 -15.95
CA ALA A 755 -36.45 -4.72 -16.24
C ALA A 755 -37.12 -3.36 -16.50
N VAL A 756 -36.84 -2.34 -15.71
CA VAL A 756 -37.32 -0.98 -15.95
C VAL A 756 -36.74 -0.43 -17.26
N GLY A 757 -35.46 -0.72 -17.53
CA GLY A 757 -34.83 -0.36 -18.81
C GLY A 757 -35.52 -0.98 -20.02
N ARG A 758 -35.94 -2.26 -19.97
CA ARG A 758 -36.70 -2.89 -21.06
C ARG A 758 -38.06 -2.24 -21.27
N ARG A 759 -38.82 -1.94 -20.21
CA ARG A 759 -40.07 -1.22 -20.32
C ARG A 759 -39.88 0.19 -20.95
N PHE A 760 -38.83 0.89 -20.57
CA PHE A 760 -38.50 2.15 -21.23
C PHE A 760 -38.27 1.98 -22.74
N GLU A 761 -37.49 1.00 -23.17
CA GLU A 761 -37.22 0.77 -24.60
C GLU A 761 -38.51 0.41 -25.38
N GLU A 762 -39.42 -0.38 -24.80
CA GLU A 762 -40.73 -0.67 -25.38
C GLU A 762 -41.51 0.62 -25.60
N ILE A 763 -41.62 1.48 -24.61
CA ILE A 763 -42.29 2.78 -24.71
C ILE A 763 -41.59 3.67 -25.73
N ARG A 764 -40.27 3.74 -25.72
CA ARG A 764 -39.47 4.52 -26.68
C ARG A 764 -39.80 4.10 -28.12
N VAL A 765 -39.85 2.81 -28.40
CA VAL A 765 -40.22 2.27 -29.72
C VAL A 765 -41.67 2.62 -30.08
N GLU A 766 -42.61 2.51 -29.12
CA GLU A 766 -44.01 2.90 -29.29
C GLU A 766 -44.12 4.37 -29.72
N ILE A 767 -43.49 5.29 -28.98
CA ILE A 767 -43.54 6.75 -29.22
C ILE A 767 -42.89 7.12 -30.56
N LEU A 768 -41.76 6.56 -30.89
CA LEU A 768 -41.04 6.85 -32.14
C LEU A 768 -41.77 6.36 -33.39
N ARG A 769 -42.65 5.34 -33.25
CA ARG A 769 -43.46 4.80 -34.34
C ARG A 769 -44.81 5.45 -34.50
N LEU A 770 -45.18 6.42 -33.66
CA LEU A 770 -46.43 7.13 -33.80
C LEU A 770 -46.55 7.83 -35.17
N PRO A 771 -47.70 7.68 -35.84
CA PRO A 771 -47.96 8.41 -37.07
C PRO A 771 -47.90 9.92 -36.82
N ARG A 772 -47.21 10.67 -37.69
CA ARG A 772 -47.01 12.11 -37.54
C ARG A 772 -47.45 12.88 -38.80
N ASP A 773 -48.06 14.04 -38.60
CA ASP A 773 -48.27 14.98 -39.66
C ASP A 773 -46.95 15.59 -40.09
N LEU A 774 -46.46 15.22 -41.29
CA LEU A 774 -45.15 15.66 -41.80
C LEU A 774 -45.11 17.16 -42.06
N ALA A 775 -46.23 17.83 -42.37
CA ALA A 775 -46.28 19.28 -42.61
C ALA A 775 -46.07 20.02 -41.28
N LYS A 776 -46.83 19.63 -40.25
CA LYS A 776 -46.70 20.16 -38.91
C LYS A 776 -45.33 19.87 -38.28
N LEU A 777 -44.78 18.66 -38.44
CA LEU A 777 -43.46 18.30 -37.97
C LEU A 777 -42.38 19.22 -38.60
N LYS A 778 -42.49 19.52 -39.88
CA LYS A 778 -41.57 20.40 -40.58
C LYS A 778 -41.63 21.82 -40.06
N GLU A 779 -42.84 22.34 -39.78
CA GLU A 779 -43.05 23.66 -39.17
C GLU A 779 -42.41 23.69 -37.75
N ASP A 780 -42.69 22.72 -36.93
CA ASP A 780 -42.12 22.60 -35.56
C ASP A 780 -40.60 22.56 -35.59
N VAL A 781 -39.98 21.77 -36.48
CA VAL A 781 -38.50 21.69 -36.64
C VAL A 781 -37.91 23.01 -37.13
N VAL A 782 -38.61 23.73 -38.00
CA VAL A 782 -38.16 25.06 -38.46
C VAL A 782 -38.27 26.09 -37.33
N ALA A 783 -39.33 26.03 -36.50
CA ALA A 783 -39.51 26.91 -35.36
C ALA A 783 -38.48 26.69 -34.23
N MET A 784 -37.87 25.51 -34.17
CA MET A 784 -36.80 25.17 -33.24
C MET A 784 -35.42 25.75 -33.61
N ARG A 785 -35.22 26.18 -34.88
CA ARG A 785 -33.99 26.82 -35.36
C ARG A 785 -33.97 28.31 -35.08
#